data_8cc4d357fc0f8224fc3e0d5228eb0eef
#
_entry.id   8cc4d357fc0f8224fc3e0d5228eb0eef
#
_cell.length_a   1.000
_cell.length_b   1.000
_cell.length_c   1.000
_cell.angle_alpha   90.00
_cell.angle_beta   90.00
_cell.angle_gamma   90.00
#
_symmetry.space_group_name_H-M   'P 1'
#
loop_
_entity.id
_entity.type
_entity.pdbx_description
1 polymer ?
#
loop_
_entity_poly.entity_id
_entity_poly.type
_entity_poly.pdbx_seq_one_letter_code
_entity_poly.pdbx_strand_id
1 'polypeptide(L)'
;MNYCSVVLGFLLILSTFGYAQKNLQYRTQVKLDMAKKSFKVNGTLSFLTEHSPGNSIELVLTKGDTVPLIRLLNHDVAISKTDTSRNAAGDMVYCFRFSEKLPPDRKLEFEYQYERGATCSFQYFIDTAFCMAGGYGSAWYPQLNSPTEDGSVRYTKGTGSISVTIAPAFTAVMAASSSINENTTTGKTMTFTYTQPDIFSLYIGNYKTHRYNGPIPFYSYTLANMVYNEEIAIKSERVLSFLRTQFGPLKIPDFSIIELPEYVSEQTGIGGASLLGGILMPSSAIRQFNYALFGHELSHQWWGNLIMAKGNKGEALLSEGMAQYGSLQVVRHFDPEHAINYRKRGYPGYISDQSGLGYLKNAAAGNDEPLTKLTGSNEHIIANSKGFLVLELLARTMGRQKFNAALFRIANKYQQTGLSWENFKTEVSLASGHDLEWFFRQWFEQTGVPEWEMNWRQQKNEVRITLMQKGNVYRLPLDLLLTYENGERDVKKVRIGKKLSEIKILVKRKVLSVTADPYFNIIHWDEGMKPEALALAKVSAVQKLRIEQQYNAAEKLAFNYIDSLEKSDQYGVEFTLLYMLGRMKANQNKLHEALGYYLKAISCASRNVDYLAYTYYRIAEIAARKKDKDLFNHAVHHAIKADELNGGNDSMQAMTDRLSF
;
A
#
# COMPACT_ATOMS: atom_id res chain seq x y z
N MET A 1 16.16 -16.54 -67.13
CA MET A 1 14.87 -16.50 -66.47
C MET A 1 15.09 -15.83 -65.12
N ASN A 2 14.73 -14.57 -65.06
CA ASN A 2 14.95 -13.73 -63.88
C ASN A 2 13.76 -13.83 -62.92
N TYR A 3 13.99 -14.22 -61.69
CA TYR A 3 13.02 -14.04 -60.62
C TYR A 3 13.30 -12.72 -59.87
N CYS A 4 12.38 -11.81 -60.03
CA CYS A 4 12.30 -10.54 -59.28
C CYS A 4 11.76 -10.83 -57.88
N SER A 5 12.59 -10.66 -56.86
CA SER A 5 12.16 -10.71 -55.47
C SER A 5 11.62 -9.35 -55.06
N VAL A 6 10.33 -9.24 -54.86
CA VAL A 6 9.68 -8.08 -54.27
C VAL A 6 9.87 -8.14 -52.73
N VAL A 7 10.74 -7.28 -52.24
CA VAL A 7 10.87 -7.06 -50.78
C VAL A 7 9.76 -6.08 -50.39
N LEU A 8 8.71 -6.58 -49.78
CA LEU A 8 7.71 -5.77 -49.07
C LEU A 8 8.33 -5.24 -47.79
N GLY A 9 8.77 -3.98 -47.81
CA GLY A 9 9.16 -3.26 -46.61
C GLY A 9 7.92 -2.98 -45.74
N PHE A 10 7.72 -3.73 -44.66
CA PHE A 10 6.83 -3.33 -43.58
C PHE A 10 7.47 -2.12 -42.88
N LEU A 11 7.03 -0.93 -43.19
CA LEU A 11 7.21 0.25 -42.33
C LEU A 11 6.41 -0.02 -41.05
N LEU A 12 7.09 -0.53 -40.03
CA LEU A 12 6.65 -0.43 -38.64
C LEU A 12 6.63 1.07 -38.29
N ILE A 13 5.46 1.70 -38.42
CA ILE A 13 5.18 2.95 -37.75
C ILE A 13 5.17 2.61 -36.26
N LEU A 14 6.33 2.73 -35.63
CA LEU A 14 6.46 2.84 -34.19
C LEU A 14 5.76 4.16 -33.80
N SER A 15 4.47 4.10 -33.52
CA SER A 15 3.79 5.13 -32.76
C SER A 15 4.43 5.15 -31.36
N THR A 16 5.50 5.92 -31.24
CA THR A 16 6.04 6.34 -29.96
C THR A 16 5.01 7.29 -29.37
N PHE A 17 4.01 6.73 -28.68
CA PHE A 17 3.21 7.49 -27.73
C PHE A 17 4.16 7.94 -26.63
N GLY A 18 4.75 9.12 -26.82
CA GLY A 18 5.61 9.78 -25.87
C GLY A 18 4.76 10.23 -24.69
N TYR A 19 5.02 9.64 -23.55
CA TYR A 19 4.46 10.08 -22.28
C TYR A 19 5.40 11.07 -21.63
N ALA A 20 4.77 12.02 -20.99
CA ALA A 20 5.31 13.03 -20.12
C ALA A 20 6.01 14.18 -20.84
N GLN A 21 5.62 15.35 -20.44
CA GLN A 21 6.28 16.58 -20.79
C GLN A 21 7.77 16.42 -20.47
N LYS A 22 8.59 16.59 -21.51
CA LYS A 22 10.01 16.30 -21.43
C LYS A 22 10.69 17.30 -20.50
N ASN A 23 11.64 16.82 -19.71
CA ASN A 23 12.55 17.66 -18.93
C ASN A 23 11.86 18.53 -17.88
N LEU A 24 10.91 17.97 -17.11
CA LEU A 24 10.33 18.68 -15.97
C LEU A 24 11.40 18.93 -14.90
N GLN A 25 11.65 20.20 -14.61
CA GLN A 25 12.67 20.64 -13.66
C GLN A 25 12.07 21.58 -12.61
N TYR A 26 12.50 21.39 -11.38
CA TYR A 26 12.12 22.21 -10.23
C TYR A 26 13.33 22.91 -9.60
N ARG A 27 13.11 24.15 -9.15
CA ARG A 27 13.97 24.85 -8.19
C ARG A 27 13.09 25.32 -7.07
N THR A 28 13.10 24.62 -5.94
CA THR A 28 12.18 24.82 -4.84
C THR A 28 12.94 25.25 -3.59
N GLN A 29 12.41 26.23 -2.90
CA GLN A 29 12.88 26.65 -1.58
C GLN A 29 11.77 26.40 -0.56
N VAL A 30 12.12 25.74 0.52
CA VAL A 30 11.24 25.45 1.64
C VAL A 30 11.79 26.13 2.88
N LYS A 31 10.96 26.91 3.56
CA LYS A 31 11.27 27.43 4.90
C LYS A 31 10.27 26.87 5.89
N LEU A 32 10.77 26.08 6.84
CA LEU A 32 9.96 25.46 7.87
C LEU A 32 10.22 26.12 9.23
N ASP A 33 9.16 26.57 9.88
CA ASP A 33 9.15 27.01 11.27
C ASP A 33 8.30 26.04 12.10
N MET A 34 8.97 25.08 12.76
CA MET A 34 8.31 24.03 13.55
C MET A 34 7.51 24.61 14.72
N ALA A 35 8.01 25.70 15.38
CA ALA A 35 7.34 26.31 16.51
C ALA A 35 6.00 26.94 16.09
N LYS A 36 5.98 27.58 14.93
CA LYS A 36 4.76 28.18 14.35
C LYS A 36 3.96 27.21 13.50
N LYS A 37 4.48 26.00 13.26
CA LYS A 37 3.90 25.00 12.36
C LYS A 37 3.64 25.57 10.96
N SER A 38 4.56 26.41 10.47
CA SER A 38 4.46 27.12 9.20
C SER A 38 5.41 26.49 8.18
N PHE A 39 4.88 26.11 7.02
CA PHE A 39 5.57 25.50 5.92
C PHE A 39 5.42 26.40 4.68
N LYS A 40 6.46 27.18 4.39
CA LYS A 40 6.49 28.11 3.24
C LYS A 40 7.27 27.50 2.10
N VAL A 41 6.67 27.54 0.92
CA VAL A 41 7.27 27.01 -0.31
C VAL A 41 7.24 28.10 -1.39
N ASN A 42 8.37 28.28 -2.05
CA ASN A 42 8.48 29.10 -3.23
C ASN A 42 9.43 28.46 -4.22
N GLY A 43 9.30 28.76 -5.50
CA GLY A 43 10.19 28.21 -6.49
C GLY A 43 9.73 28.43 -7.92
N THR A 44 10.41 27.72 -8.81
CA THR A 44 10.06 27.66 -10.23
C THR A 44 9.97 26.21 -10.69
N LEU A 45 9.10 25.97 -11.64
CA LEU A 45 9.05 24.73 -12.40
C LEU A 45 9.13 25.05 -13.91
N SER A 46 9.85 24.26 -14.66
CA SER A 46 9.93 24.40 -16.11
C SER A 46 9.90 23.04 -16.82
N PHE A 47 9.33 23.00 -17.99
CA PHE A 47 9.21 21.80 -18.83
C PHE A 47 9.06 22.15 -20.31
N LEU A 48 9.20 21.14 -21.17
CA LEU A 48 8.93 21.25 -22.61
C LEU A 48 7.54 20.68 -22.93
N THR A 49 6.77 21.38 -23.78
CA THR A 49 5.47 20.91 -24.27
C THR A 49 5.61 19.67 -25.15
N GLU A 50 4.61 18.80 -25.16
CA GLU A 50 4.59 17.59 -26.01
C GLU A 50 4.23 17.87 -27.46
N HIS A 51 4.39 16.85 -28.33
CA HIS A 51 4.09 16.91 -29.78
C HIS A 51 2.58 17.06 -30.10
N SER A 52 1.71 16.82 -29.16
CA SER A 52 0.26 17.05 -29.28
C SER A 52 -0.31 17.70 -28.03
N PRO A 53 0.23 18.85 -27.61
CA PRO A 53 -0.32 19.53 -26.46
C PRO A 53 -1.74 20.01 -26.77
N GLY A 54 -2.63 19.84 -25.80
CA GLY A 54 -3.86 20.61 -25.78
C GLY A 54 -3.55 22.10 -25.69
N ASN A 55 -4.56 22.92 -25.57
CA ASN A 55 -4.40 24.34 -25.29
C ASN A 55 -4.43 24.63 -23.77
N SER A 56 -4.15 23.66 -22.91
CA SER A 56 -4.19 23.82 -21.46
C SER A 56 -3.11 23.01 -20.76
N ILE A 57 -2.69 23.51 -19.60
CA ILE A 57 -1.80 22.87 -18.63
C ILE A 57 -2.48 22.83 -17.27
N GLU A 58 -2.36 21.73 -16.58
CA GLU A 58 -2.90 21.57 -15.22
C GLU A 58 -1.75 21.37 -14.21
N LEU A 59 -1.79 22.17 -13.15
CA LEU A 59 -0.93 22.04 -11.99
C LEU A 59 -1.79 21.70 -10.77
N VAL A 60 -1.39 20.69 -10.02
CA VAL A 60 -2.08 20.25 -8.80
C VAL A 60 -1.28 20.67 -7.58
N LEU A 61 -1.97 21.21 -6.60
CA LEU A 61 -1.40 21.62 -5.31
C LEU A 61 -2.41 21.32 -4.20
N THR A 62 -1.97 20.66 -3.14
CA THR A 62 -2.83 20.46 -1.97
C THR A 62 -3.19 21.81 -1.36
N LYS A 63 -4.47 21.96 -0.96
CA LYS A 63 -4.97 23.21 -0.39
C LYS A 63 -4.09 23.69 0.78
N GLY A 64 -3.58 24.89 0.69
CA GLY A 64 -2.83 25.60 1.74
C GLY A 64 -3.70 26.55 2.56
N ASP A 65 -3.09 27.24 3.52
CA ASP A 65 -3.74 28.29 4.35
C ASP A 65 -3.85 29.61 3.59
N THR A 66 -2.99 29.80 2.58
CA THR A 66 -3.00 30.97 1.70
C THR A 66 -3.39 30.60 0.28
N VAL A 67 -3.97 31.54 -0.45
CA VAL A 67 -4.16 31.39 -1.90
C VAL A 67 -2.78 31.35 -2.54
N PRO A 68 -2.41 30.29 -3.28
CA PRO A 68 -1.10 30.21 -3.90
C PRO A 68 -0.98 31.20 -5.05
N LEU A 69 0.19 31.84 -5.13
CA LEU A 69 0.59 32.52 -6.35
C LEU A 69 1.19 31.49 -7.30
N ILE A 70 0.59 31.32 -8.48
CA ILE A 70 1.17 30.51 -9.56
C ILE A 70 1.11 31.39 -10.82
N ARG A 71 2.27 31.71 -11.41
CA ARG A 71 2.38 32.64 -12.52
C ARG A 71 3.28 32.10 -13.62
N LEU A 72 2.80 32.13 -14.87
CA LEU A 72 3.63 31.86 -16.05
C LEU A 72 4.63 32.99 -16.26
N LEU A 73 5.89 32.65 -16.44
CA LEU A 73 6.99 33.60 -16.68
C LEU A 73 7.23 33.91 -18.17
N ASN A 74 6.66 33.11 -19.06
CA ASN A 74 6.79 33.31 -20.50
C ASN A 74 5.89 34.48 -20.96
N HIS A 75 6.46 35.67 -21.14
CA HIS A 75 5.73 36.89 -21.54
C HIS A 75 5.16 36.84 -22.97
N ASP A 76 5.68 35.97 -23.81
CA ASP A 76 5.25 35.77 -25.21
C ASP A 76 4.18 34.67 -25.36
N VAL A 77 3.67 34.12 -24.23
CA VAL A 77 2.60 33.13 -24.20
C VAL A 77 1.38 33.71 -23.48
N ALA A 78 0.31 33.91 -24.22
CA ALA A 78 -0.93 34.48 -23.66
C ALA A 78 -1.81 33.42 -23.02
N ILE A 79 -2.11 33.59 -21.72
CA ILE A 79 -3.13 32.82 -21.03
C ILE A 79 -4.49 33.47 -21.29
N SER A 80 -5.41 32.74 -21.91
CA SER A 80 -6.78 33.19 -22.14
C SER A 80 -7.66 33.08 -20.90
N LYS A 81 -7.42 32.03 -20.08
CA LYS A 81 -8.21 31.76 -18.86
C LYS A 81 -7.41 30.91 -17.87
N THR A 82 -7.60 31.20 -16.59
CA THR A 82 -7.18 30.30 -15.50
C THR A 82 -8.41 29.83 -14.74
N ASP A 83 -8.64 28.53 -14.75
CA ASP A 83 -9.73 27.88 -13.98
C ASP A 83 -9.15 27.17 -12.77
N THR A 84 -9.93 27.10 -11.70
CA THR A 84 -9.59 26.30 -10.50
C THR A 84 -10.71 25.32 -10.21
N SER A 85 -10.34 24.08 -9.92
CA SER A 85 -11.26 23.02 -9.52
C SER A 85 -10.66 22.19 -8.38
N ARG A 86 -11.36 21.16 -7.93
CA ARG A 86 -10.82 20.18 -6.99
C ARG A 86 -10.87 18.79 -7.62
N ASN A 87 -9.80 18.01 -7.41
CA ASN A 87 -9.79 16.60 -7.77
C ASN A 87 -10.54 15.76 -6.71
N ALA A 88 -10.66 14.47 -6.96
CA ALA A 88 -11.31 13.53 -6.04
C ALA A 88 -10.62 13.43 -4.67
N ALA A 89 -9.31 13.69 -4.60
CA ALA A 89 -8.53 13.72 -3.35
C ALA A 89 -8.70 15.04 -2.56
N GLY A 90 -9.40 16.03 -3.13
CA GLY A 90 -9.62 17.35 -2.52
C GLY A 90 -8.51 18.38 -2.79
N ASP A 91 -7.48 18.01 -3.57
CA ASP A 91 -6.44 18.94 -3.99
C ASP A 91 -6.95 19.96 -5.00
N MET A 92 -6.32 21.13 -5.02
CA MET A 92 -6.64 22.18 -5.98
C MET A 92 -5.95 21.91 -7.32
N VAL A 93 -6.74 21.98 -8.40
CA VAL A 93 -6.27 21.88 -9.77
C VAL A 93 -6.33 23.26 -10.41
N TYR A 94 -5.20 23.76 -10.85
CA TYR A 94 -5.04 25.04 -11.56
C TYR A 94 -4.87 24.74 -13.05
N CYS A 95 -5.91 25.01 -13.84
CA CYS A 95 -5.92 24.81 -15.29
C CYS A 95 -5.63 26.14 -16.01
N PHE A 96 -4.49 26.24 -16.66
CA PHE A 96 -4.07 27.37 -17.49
C PHE A 96 -4.43 27.08 -18.93
N ARG A 97 -5.40 27.84 -19.49
CA ARG A 97 -5.78 27.75 -20.89
C ARG A 97 -5.05 28.82 -21.70
N PHE A 98 -4.44 28.41 -22.80
CA PHE A 98 -3.71 29.33 -23.70
C PHE A 98 -4.63 29.82 -24.82
N SER A 99 -4.36 31.02 -25.28
CA SER A 99 -5.09 31.64 -26.40
C SER A 99 -4.89 30.89 -27.71
N GLU A 100 -3.72 30.27 -27.86
CA GLU A 100 -3.35 29.49 -29.04
C GLU A 100 -2.80 28.13 -28.61
N LYS A 101 -2.83 27.17 -29.52
CA LYS A 101 -2.22 25.86 -29.29
C LYS A 101 -0.70 26.02 -29.21
N LEU A 102 -0.11 25.54 -28.13
CA LEU A 102 1.34 25.64 -27.97
C LEU A 102 2.07 24.71 -28.96
N PRO A 103 3.17 25.15 -29.55
CA PRO A 103 3.99 24.29 -30.40
C PRO A 103 4.69 23.22 -29.53
N PRO A 104 5.04 22.07 -30.11
CA PRO A 104 5.85 21.06 -29.40
C PRO A 104 7.23 21.60 -29.05
N ASP A 105 7.84 21.03 -28.02
CA ASP A 105 9.15 21.39 -27.48
C ASP A 105 9.28 22.88 -27.05
N ARG A 106 8.14 23.56 -26.82
CA ARG A 106 8.12 24.90 -26.23
C ARG A 106 8.46 24.83 -24.76
N LYS A 107 9.47 25.55 -24.30
CA LYS A 107 9.74 25.67 -22.85
C LYS A 107 8.70 26.58 -22.22
N LEU A 108 8.03 26.07 -21.18
CA LEU A 108 7.20 26.84 -20.26
C LEU A 108 7.89 26.90 -18.91
N GLU A 109 7.75 28.04 -18.23
CA GLU A 109 8.29 28.26 -16.90
C GLU A 109 7.26 28.98 -16.02
N PHE A 110 6.99 28.40 -14.86
CA PHE A 110 6.07 28.95 -13.86
C PHE A 110 6.84 29.25 -12.58
N GLU A 111 6.54 30.37 -11.93
CA GLU A 111 6.90 30.60 -10.54
C GLU A 111 5.71 30.28 -9.64
N TYR A 112 6.00 29.91 -8.39
CA TYR A 112 4.98 29.63 -7.40
C TYR A 112 5.42 30.02 -6.00
N GLN A 113 4.43 30.41 -5.18
CA GLN A 113 4.61 30.70 -3.76
C GLN A 113 3.32 30.37 -3.01
N TYR A 114 3.44 29.71 -1.88
CA TYR A 114 2.32 29.48 -0.96
C TYR A 114 2.80 29.13 0.44
N GLU A 115 1.86 29.13 1.38
CA GLU A 115 2.07 28.74 2.77
C GLU A 115 1.02 27.74 3.21
N ARG A 116 1.43 26.75 3.97
CA ARG A 116 0.59 25.73 4.58
C ARG A 116 0.94 25.59 6.05
N GLY A 117 -0.07 25.48 6.92
CA GLY A 117 0.09 25.35 8.36
C GLY A 117 -0.17 23.95 8.88
N ALA A 118 -0.54 23.88 10.15
CA ALA A 118 -0.79 22.65 10.89
C ALA A 118 -2.07 21.94 10.43
N THR A 119 -1.98 21.21 9.32
CA THR A 119 -3.01 20.28 8.88
C THR A 119 -2.49 18.85 9.00
N CYS A 120 -3.39 17.88 9.17
CA CYS A 120 -3.06 16.47 9.12
C CYS A 120 -3.87 15.84 7.99
N SER A 121 -3.19 15.19 7.06
CA SER A 121 -3.82 14.39 6.01
C SER A 121 -2.90 13.23 5.66
N PHE A 122 -3.35 12.32 4.82
CA PHE A 122 -2.48 11.27 4.32
C PHE A 122 -1.22 11.87 3.69
N GLN A 123 -0.05 11.44 4.18
CA GLN A 123 1.29 11.92 3.78
C GLN A 123 1.55 13.44 3.98
N TYR A 124 0.75 14.14 4.75
CA TYR A 124 1.13 15.48 5.22
C TYR A 124 0.83 15.66 6.71
N PHE A 125 1.85 16.04 7.44
CA PHE A 125 1.77 16.29 8.87
C PHE A 125 2.81 17.32 9.29
N ILE A 126 2.46 18.23 10.22
CA ILE A 126 3.38 19.16 10.83
C ILE A 126 2.99 19.44 12.28
N ASP A 127 3.95 19.26 13.18
CA ASP A 127 3.88 19.73 14.56
C ASP A 127 5.21 20.38 15.00
N THR A 128 5.43 20.53 16.29
CA THR A 128 6.66 21.13 16.84
C THR A 128 7.87 20.19 16.82
N ALA A 129 7.68 18.91 16.55
CA ALA A 129 8.71 17.88 16.63
C ALA A 129 8.98 17.18 15.29
N PHE A 130 7.97 17.14 14.39
CA PHE A 130 8.02 16.37 13.16
C PHE A 130 7.27 17.05 12.02
N CYS A 131 7.81 16.93 10.79
CA CYS A 131 7.12 17.33 9.57
C CYS A 131 7.27 16.25 8.51
N MET A 132 6.16 15.93 7.84
CA MET A 132 6.06 15.05 6.70
C MET A 132 5.34 15.76 5.57
N ALA A 133 5.93 15.78 4.40
CA ALA A 133 5.35 16.27 3.14
C ALA A 133 5.66 15.26 2.03
N GLY A 134 4.87 14.16 1.98
CA GLY A 134 5.05 13.07 1.03
C GLY A 134 4.40 13.39 -0.31
N GLY A 135 5.20 13.47 -1.37
CA GLY A 135 4.74 13.90 -2.70
C GLY A 135 3.76 12.94 -3.37
N TYR A 136 3.79 11.66 -3.02
CA TYR A 136 2.88 10.65 -3.59
C TYR A 136 1.44 10.74 -3.04
N GLY A 137 1.25 11.29 -1.86
CA GLY A 137 -0.07 11.42 -1.22
C GLY A 137 -0.45 12.84 -0.88
N SER A 138 0.40 13.83 -1.19
CA SER A 138 0.15 15.25 -0.96
C SER A 138 0.96 16.09 -1.93
N ALA A 139 0.28 16.84 -2.79
CA ALA A 139 0.94 17.78 -3.72
C ALA A 139 1.42 19.01 -2.93
N TRP A 140 2.51 18.88 -2.17
CA TRP A 140 3.09 19.95 -1.35
C TRP A 140 3.93 20.97 -2.16
N TYR A 141 4.13 20.71 -3.43
CA TYR A 141 4.65 21.62 -4.45
C TYR A 141 3.78 21.45 -5.71
N PRO A 142 3.70 22.42 -6.62
CA PRO A 142 2.88 22.26 -7.82
C PRO A 142 3.32 21.08 -8.64
N GLN A 143 2.50 20.06 -8.70
CA GLN A 143 2.75 18.85 -9.49
C GLN A 143 2.04 18.96 -10.84
N LEU A 144 2.78 18.69 -11.89
CA LEU A 144 2.26 18.73 -13.25
C LEU A 144 1.36 17.53 -13.48
N ASN A 145 0.10 17.79 -13.81
CA ASN A 145 -0.88 16.77 -14.16
C ASN A 145 -0.83 16.46 -15.65
N SER A 146 -0.55 15.21 -15.98
CA SER A 146 -0.64 14.71 -17.36
C SER A 146 -1.86 13.81 -17.46
N PRO A 147 -2.97 14.25 -18.11
CA PRO A 147 -4.13 13.41 -18.31
C PRO A 147 -3.74 12.19 -19.17
N THR A 148 -4.22 11.02 -18.78
CA THR A 148 -4.05 9.78 -19.54
C THR A 148 -5.21 9.59 -20.52
N GLU A 149 -5.10 8.66 -21.46
CA GLU A 149 -6.15 8.37 -22.45
C GLU A 149 -7.50 7.98 -21.80
N ASP A 150 -7.47 7.38 -20.62
CA ASP A 150 -8.66 6.98 -19.86
C ASP A 150 -9.14 8.08 -18.87
N GLY A 151 -8.55 9.28 -18.92
CA GLY A 151 -8.88 10.41 -18.07
C GLY A 151 -8.34 10.33 -16.64
N SER A 152 -7.51 9.33 -16.32
CA SER A 152 -6.84 9.28 -15.03
C SER A 152 -5.78 10.38 -14.93
N VAL A 153 -5.56 10.84 -13.70
CA VAL A 153 -4.59 11.89 -13.39
C VAL A 153 -3.27 11.25 -12.99
N ARG A 154 -2.16 11.70 -13.58
CA ARG A 154 -0.82 11.30 -13.15
C ARG A 154 0.06 12.49 -12.91
N TYR A 155 0.73 12.45 -11.79
CA TYR A 155 1.79 13.40 -11.51
C TYR A 155 3.04 13.03 -12.31
N THR A 156 3.59 14.00 -13.01
CA THR A 156 4.81 13.82 -13.80
C THR A 156 6.03 13.88 -12.87
N LYS A 157 6.88 12.87 -12.92
CA LYS A 157 8.16 12.86 -12.21
C LYS A 157 9.08 13.94 -12.77
N GLY A 158 9.76 14.68 -11.87
CA GLY A 158 10.66 15.76 -12.24
C GLY A 158 12.05 15.61 -11.64
N THR A 159 13.02 16.34 -12.21
CA THR A 159 14.36 16.54 -11.64
C THR A 159 14.46 17.92 -11.01
N GLY A 160 15.54 18.23 -10.30
CA GLY A 160 15.78 19.58 -9.81
C GLY A 160 16.45 19.67 -8.46
N SER A 161 16.38 20.86 -7.86
CA SER A 161 16.95 21.14 -6.55
C SER A 161 15.90 21.67 -5.58
N ILE A 162 15.94 21.15 -4.35
CA ILE A 162 15.07 21.55 -3.24
C ILE A 162 15.97 22.02 -2.09
N SER A 163 15.91 23.30 -1.73
CA SER A 163 16.64 23.86 -0.59
C SER A 163 15.69 24.04 0.59
N VAL A 164 16.01 23.39 1.71
CA VAL A 164 15.17 23.34 2.91
C VAL A 164 15.89 24.05 4.04
N THR A 165 15.30 25.14 4.53
CA THR A 165 15.81 25.93 5.69
C THR A 165 15.03 25.57 6.94
N ILE A 166 15.74 25.10 7.97
CA ILE A 166 15.21 24.59 9.23
C ILE A 166 16.05 25.05 10.43
N ALA A 167 15.50 24.93 11.63
CA ALA A 167 16.28 25.16 12.85
C ALA A 167 17.40 24.12 13.01
N PRO A 168 18.54 24.46 13.62
CA PRO A 168 19.73 23.58 13.69
C PRO A 168 19.50 22.21 14.32
N ALA A 169 18.56 22.09 15.26
CA ALA A 169 18.21 20.84 15.94
C ALA A 169 17.55 19.79 15.04
N PHE A 170 17.06 20.19 13.86
CA PHE A 170 16.35 19.28 12.95
C PHE A 170 17.23 18.85 11.78
N THR A 171 16.87 17.71 11.22
CA THR A 171 17.47 17.19 9.98
C THR A 171 16.36 16.95 8.96
N ALA A 172 16.53 17.48 7.75
CA ALA A 172 15.68 17.17 6.63
C ALA A 172 16.20 15.93 5.90
N VAL A 173 15.29 15.10 5.39
CA VAL A 173 15.61 13.88 4.65
C VAL A 173 14.75 13.83 3.40
N MET A 174 15.43 13.58 2.26
CA MET A 174 14.80 13.30 0.97
C MET A 174 15.59 12.17 0.31
N ALA A 175 14.96 11.01 0.12
CA ALA A 175 15.62 9.84 -0.45
C ALA A 175 15.96 10.01 -1.93
N ALA A 176 16.86 9.18 -2.45
CA ALA A 176 17.32 9.16 -3.85
C ALA A 176 17.88 10.51 -4.35
N SER A 177 18.40 11.35 -3.46
CA SER A 177 18.99 12.64 -3.79
C SER A 177 20.41 12.76 -3.24
N SER A 178 21.27 13.55 -3.89
CA SER A 178 22.49 14.05 -3.26
C SER A 178 22.18 15.28 -2.43
N SER A 179 22.86 15.49 -1.29
CA SER A 179 22.62 16.63 -0.41
C SER A 179 23.88 17.40 -0.07
N ILE A 180 23.76 18.72 0.05
CA ILE A 180 24.78 19.65 0.55
C ILE A 180 24.18 20.41 1.74
N ASN A 181 24.96 20.55 2.81
CA ASN A 181 24.53 21.24 4.03
C ASN A 181 25.31 22.54 4.21
N GLU A 182 24.60 23.62 4.44
CA GLU A 182 25.15 24.91 4.79
C GLU A 182 24.59 25.37 6.14
N ASN A 183 25.46 25.55 7.12
CA ASN A 183 25.09 26.04 8.43
C ASN A 183 25.23 27.57 8.48
N THR A 184 24.22 28.24 8.99
CA THR A 184 24.23 29.68 9.30
C THR A 184 24.07 29.88 10.81
N THR A 185 24.30 31.10 11.30
CA THR A 185 24.12 31.43 12.72
C THR A 185 22.69 31.27 13.23
N THR A 186 21.70 31.35 12.32
CA THR A 186 20.26 31.34 12.65
C THR A 186 19.51 30.14 12.12
N GLY A 187 20.19 29.26 11.39
CA GLY A 187 19.51 28.09 10.77
C GLY A 187 20.47 27.17 10.04
N LYS A 188 19.92 26.13 9.48
CA LYS A 188 20.59 25.15 8.65
C LYS A 188 19.83 25.05 7.33
N THR A 189 20.53 25.20 6.20
CA THR A 189 19.96 24.98 4.88
C THR A 189 20.55 23.69 4.29
N MET A 190 19.68 22.80 3.90
CA MET A 190 20.02 21.54 3.24
C MET A 190 19.48 21.59 1.82
N THR A 191 20.35 21.45 0.82
CA THR A 191 19.97 21.45 -0.60
C THR A 191 20.07 20.04 -1.15
N PHE A 192 18.96 19.51 -1.61
CA PHE A 192 18.81 18.18 -2.20
C PHE A 192 18.74 18.30 -3.72
N THR A 193 19.50 17.48 -4.43
CA THR A 193 19.55 17.48 -5.90
C THR A 193 19.11 16.12 -6.45
N TYR A 194 18.06 16.15 -7.25
CA TYR A 194 17.53 15.00 -7.99
C TYR A 194 18.01 15.03 -9.43
N THR A 195 18.88 14.11 -9.81
CA THR A 195 19.37 13.94 -11.19
C THR A 195 18.54 12.94 -11.97
N GLN A 196 17.78 12.08 -11.28
CA GLN A 196 16.80 11.18 -11.87
C GLN A 196 15.39 11.70 -11.57
N PRO A 197 14.45 11.58 -12.51
CA PRO A 197 13.08 12.04 -12.29
C PRO A 197 12.40 11.28 -11.14
N ASP A 198 11.82 12.04 -10.20
CA ASP A 198 11.06 11.48 -9.06
C ASP A 198 9.93 12.41 -8.63
N ILE A 199 9.09 11.92 -7.71
CA ILE A 199 8.11 12.69 -6.95
C ILE A 199 8.70 12.97 -5.57
N PHE A 200 8.89 14.25 -5.26
CA PHE A 200 9.66 14.66 -4.08
C PHE A 200 8.89 14.46 -2.77
N SER A 201 9.52 13.79 -1.82
CA SER A 201 9.00 13.60 -0.47
C SER A 201 10.00 14.12 0.55
N LEU A 202 9.53 14.94 1.50
CA LEU A 202 10.35 15.62 2.49
C LEU A 202 9.91 15.20 3.89
N TYR A 203 10.87 14.78 4.70
CA TYR A 203 10.71 14.41 6.11
C TYR A 203 11.67 15.22 6.96
N ILE A 204 11.19 15.79 8.08
CA ILE A 204 11.99 16.61 8.97
C ILE A 204 11.71 16.22 10.42
N GLY A 205 12.77 15.90 11.14
CA GLY A 205 12.71 15.51 12.54
C GLY A 205 14.05 15.72 13.25
N ASN A 206 14.08 15.51 14.55
CA ASN A 206 15.34 15.45 15.30
C ASN A 206 16.00 14.06 15.05
N TYR A 207 16.49 13.88 13.83
CA TYR A 207 17.06 12.62 13.40
C TYR A 207 18.55 12.49 13.75
N LYS A 208 18.92 11.27 14.19
CA LYS A 208 20.28 10.75 14.14
C LYS A 208 20.46 9.94 12.86
N THR A 209 21.57 10.10 12.20
CA THR A 209 21.89 9.37 10.95
C THR A 209 22.87 8.25 11.27
N HIS A 210 22.50 7.03 10.87
CA HIS A 210 23.33 5.85 10.95
C HIS A 210 23.61 5.33 9.55
N ARG A 211 24.83 4.95 9.27
CA ARG A 211 25.24 4.44 7.96
C ARG A 211 25.68 2.99 8.07
N TYR A 212 25.08 2.13 7.25
CA TYR A 212 25.52 0.75 7.02
C TYR A 212 26.14 0.64 5.62
N ASN A 213 27.37 0.10 5.54
CA ASN A 213 28.14 -0.04 4.30
C ASN A 213 27.99 -1.47 3.77
N GLY A 214 26.80 -1.78 3.19
CA GLY A 214 26.55 -3.02 2.45
C GLY A 214 26.82 -2.87 0.94
N PRO A 215 26.44 -3.88 0.14
CA PRO A 215 26.45 -3.80 -1.33
C PRO A 215 25.71 -2.59 -1.90
N ILE A 216 24.65 -2.17 -1.23
CA ILE A 216 24.00 -0.87 -1.37
C ILE A 216 24.20 -0.17 -0.01
N PRO A 217 24.76 1.06 0.04
CA PRO A 217 24.83 1.82 1.27
C PRO A 217 23.42 2.13 1.82
N PHE A 218 23.21 1.88 3.12
CA PHE A 218 21.94 2.23 3.80
C PHE A 218 22.16 3.38 4.77
N TYR A 219 21.23 4.31 4.77
CA TYR A 219 21.14 5.39 5.75
C TYR A 219 19.86 5.19 6.58
N SER A 220 20.01 4.98 7.88
CA SER A 220 18.88 4.93 8.82
C SER A 220 18.77 6.26 9.55
N TYR A 221 17.66 6.94 9.39
CA TYR A 221 17.31 8.20 10.06
C TYR A 221 16.37 7.89 11.22
N THR A 222 16.91 7.83 12.42
CA THR A 222 16.14 7.50 13.62
C THR A 222 15.95 8.71 14.51
N LEU A 223 14.82 8.79 15.20
CA LEU A 223 14.56 9.87 16.16
C LEU A 223 15.51 9.79 17.36
N ALA A 224 15.74 10.92 18.03
CA ALA A 224 16.76 11.05 19.05
C ALA A 224 16.63 10.08 20.24
N ASN A 225 15.38 9.65 20.55
CA ASN A 225 15.05 8.70 21.62
C ASN A 225 15.05 7.22 21.17
N MET A 226 15.29 6.94 19.89
CA MET A 226 15.34 5.56 19.37
C MET A 226 16.69 4.92 19.73
N VAL A 227 16.64 3.70 20.26
CA VAL A 227 17.80 2.83 20.37
C VAL A 227 17.97 2.14 19.01
N TYR A 228 18.96 2.58 18.24
CA TYR A 228 19.22 2.04 16.92
C TYR A 228 19.86 0.66 16.99
N ASN A 229 19.31 -0.27 16.22
CA ASN A 229 19.89 -1.58 15.95
C ASN A 229 20.23 -1.70 14.46
N GLU A 230 21.49 -1.88 14.11
CA GLU A 230 21.96 -2.02 12.72
C GLU A 230 21.35 -3.24 12.01
N GLU A 231 20.81 -4.20 12.75
CA GLU A 231 20.13 -5.37 12.20
C GLU A 231 18.98 -4.99 11.25
N ILE A 232 18.33 -3.84 11.47
CA ILE A 232 17.29 -3.31 10.58
C ILE A 232 17.85 -3.05 9.17
N ALA A 233 19.00 -2.38 9.07
CA ALA A 233 19.65 -2.11 7.79
C ALA A 233 20.16 -3.40 7.13
N ILE A 234 20.76 -4.30 7.91
CA ILE A 234 21.27 -5.59 7.44
C ILE A 234 20.12 -6.45 6.87
N LYS A 235 19.02 -6.59 7.59
CA LYS A 235 17.87 -7.37 7.14
C LYS A 235 17.19 -6.73 5.93
N SER A 236 17.05 -5.40 5.92
CA SER A 236 16.48 -4.67 4.78
C SER A 236 17.33 -4.85 3.52
N GLU A 237 18.65 -4.78 3.63
CA GLU A 237 19.57 -5.01 2.51
C GLU A 237 19.44 -6.44 1.96
N ARG A 238 19.37 -7.43 2.82
CA ARG A 238 19.17 -8.85 2.42
C ARG A 238 17.84 -9.04 1.69
N VAL A 239 16.75 -8.43 2.21
CA VAL A 239 15.43 -8.46 1.56
C VAL A 239 15.49 -7.77 0.21
N LEU A 240 16.09 -6.58 0.12
CA LEU A 240 16.22 -5.84 -1.13
C LEU A 240 17.04 -6.62 -2.17
N SER A 241 18.15 -7.22 -1.75
CA SER A 241 19.00 -8.07 -2.58
C SER A 241 18.25 -9.31 -3.08
N PHE A 242 17.44 -9.95 -2.24
CA PHE A 242 16.56 -11.04 -2.66
C PHE A 242 15.54 -10.57 -3.69
N LEU A 243 14.83 -9.46 -3.45
CA LEU A 243 13.83 -8.92 -4.37
C LEU A 243 14.43 -8.56 -5.74
N ARG A 244 15.69 -8.10 -5.79
CA ARG A 244 16.42 -7.89 -7.06
C ARG A 244 16.53 -9.18 -7.88
N THR A 245 16.64 -10.33 -7.25
CA THR A 245 16.64 -11.62 -7.96
C THR A 245 15.25 -12.00 -8.49
N GLN A 246 14.17 -11.48 -7.89
CA GLN A 246 12.80 -11.77 -8.28
C GLN A 246 12.28 -10.81 -9.36
N PHE A 247 12.60 -9.52 -9.25
CA PHE A 247 12.02 -8.46 -10.06
C PHE A 247 12.99 -7.77 -11.02
N GLY A 248 14.29 -8.00 -10.86
CA GLY A 248 15.31 -7.43 -11.72
C GLY A 248 16.13 -6.31 -11.05
N PRO A 249 17.08 -5.70 -11.79
CA PRO A 249 18.00 -4.73 -11.23
C PRO A 249 17.26 -3.45 -10.80
N LEU A 250 17.67 -2.94 -9.64
CA LEU A 250 17.28 -1.63 -9.13
C LEU A 250 18.52 -0.73 -9.10
N LYS A 251 18.50 0.36 -9.84
CA LYS A 251 19.62 1.30 -9.95
C LYS A 251 19.39 2.47 -9.00
N ILE A 252 19.80 2.30 -7.77
CA ILE A 252 19.80 3.35 -6.73
C ILE A 252 21.22 3.49 -6.16
N PRO A 253 21.68 4.71 -5.85
CA PRO A 253 23.03 4.92 -5.29
C PRO A 253 23.13 4.50 -3.83
N ASP A 254 22.08 4.67 -3.08
CA ASP A 254 21.92 4.35 -1.66
C ASP A 254 20.47 4.10 -1.33
N PHE A 255 20.18 3.72 -0.08
CA PHE A 255 18.84 3.46 0.40
C PHE A 255 18.61 4.10 1.77
N SER A 256 17.47 4.73 1.96
CA SER A 256 17.07 5.41 3.19
C SER A 256 15.99 4.65 3.95
N ILE A 257 16.21 4.39 5.24
CA ILE A 257 15.17 3.96 6.18
C ILE A 257 14.87 5.15 7.07
N ILE A 258 13.65 5.67 7.02
CA ILE A 258 13.26 6.90 7.71
C ILE A 258 12.23 6.54 8.78
N GLU A 259 12.51 6.88 10.02
CA GLU A 259 11.58 6.65 11.13
C GLU A 259 10.43 7.65 11.08
N LEU A 260 9.21 7.13 11.13
CA LEU A 260 7.97 7.87 11.35
C LEU A 260 7.59 7.75 12.83
N PRO A 261 7.41 8.87 13.57
CA PRO A 261 6.96 8.78 14.96
C PRO A 261 5.66 8.00 15.08
N GLU A 262 5.54 7.10 16.04
CA GLU A 262 4.37 6.23 16.22
C GLU A 262 3.05 7.00 16.26
N TYR A 263 3.03 8.12 16.99
CA TYR A 263 1.83 8.96 17.08
C TYR A 263 1.43 9.62 15.74
N VAL A 264 2.40 9.87 14.85
CA VAL A 264 2.11 10.39 13.50
C VAL A 264 1.55 9.27 12.63
N SER A 265 2.14 8.07 12.71
CA SER A 265 1.60 6.85 12.08
C SER A 265 0.13 6.64 12.46
N GLU A 266 -0.18 6.70 13.74
CA GLU A 266 -1.55 6.51 14.25
C GLU A 266 -2.51 7.62 13.79
N GLN A 267 -2.08 8.89 13.77
CA GLN A 267 -2.92 10.01 13.35
C GLN A 267 -3.17 10.05 11.85
N THR A 268 -2.17 9.69 11.04
CA THR A 268 -2.25 9.71 9.58
C THR A 268 -2.76 8.40 8.98
N GLY A 269 -2.69 7.31 9.75
CA GLY A 269 -3.03 5.97 9.29
C GLY A 269 -1.93 5.31 8.44
N ILE A 270 -0.70 5.85 8.43
CA ILE A 270 0.42 5.30 7.66
C ILE A 270 1.10 4.19 8.47
N GLY A 271 0.93 2.94 8.05
CA GLY A 271 1.61 1.76 8.62
C GLY A 271 3.00 1.50 8.06
N GLY A 272 3.34 2.16 6.98
CA GLY A 272 4.58 2.17 6.23
C GLY A 272 4.36 2.94 4.94
N ALA A 273 5.41 3.43 4.32
CA ALA A 273 5.33 4.03 2.98
C ALA A 273 6.64 3.88 2.24
N SER A 274 6.55 3.66 0.94
CA SER A 274 7.71 3.55 0.07
C SER A 274 7.88 4.79 -0.80
N LEU A 275 9.12 5.16 -1.03
CA LEU A 275 9.56 6.18 -1.97
C LEU A 275 10.77 5.63 -2.72
N LEU A 276 11.08 6.12 -3.91
CA LEU A 276 12.22 5.60 -4.65
C LEU A 276 13.51 5.80 -3.85
N GLY A 277 14.26 4.71 -3.63
CA GLY A 277 15.47 4.72 -2.82
C GLY A 277 15.25 4.86 -1.30
N GLY A 278 14.02 4.63 -0.80
CA GLY A 278 13.77 4.68 0.63
C GLY A 278 12.44 4.11 1.08
N ILE A 279 12.30 3.95 2.40
CA ILE A 279 11.04 3.60 3.08
C ILE A 279 10.87 4.47 4.33
N LEU A 280 9.62 4.83 4.60
CA LEU A 280 9.18 5.48 5.83
C LEU A 280 8.52 4.42 6.72
N MET A 281 9.04 4.21 7.91
CA MET A 281 8.61 3.11 8.79
C MET A 281 8.23 3.64 10.18
N PRO A 282 7.11 3.19 10.77
CA PRO A 282 6.76 3.53 12.16
C PRO A 282 7.86 3.15 13.14
N SER A 283 7.96 3.88 14.24
CA SER A 283 8.93 3.60 15.31
C SER A 283 8.89 2.14 15.80
N SER A 284 7.70 1.55 15.87
CA SER A 284 7.49 0.14 16.21
C SER A 284 8.16 -0.81 15.22
N ALA A 285 8.04 -0.54 13.93
CA ALA A 285 8.67 -1.34 12.88
C ALA A 285 10.21 -1.22 12.86
N ILE A 286 10.75 -0.06 13.26
CA ILE A 286 12.20 0.13 13.43
C ILE A 286 12.73 -0.69 14.62
N ARG A 287 11.95 -0.85 15.69
CA ARG A 287 12.34 -1.64 16.86
C ARG A 287 12.29 -3.14 16.59
N GLN A 288 11.30 -3.60 15.86
CA GLN A 288 11.09 -5.02 15.58
C GLN A 288 10.88 -5.25 14.08
N PHE A 289 11.89 -5.83 13.44
CA PHE A 289 11.84 -6.13 12.00
C PHE A 289 10.73 -7.14 11.67
N ASN A 290 9.86 -6.77 10.73
CA ASN A 290 8.77 -7.60 10.25
C ASN A 290 8.95 -7.92 8.76
N TYR A 291 9.20 -9.19 8.41
CA TYR A 291 9.47 -9.60 7.03
C TYR A 291 8.30 -9.31 6.07
N ALA A 292 7.05 -9.36 6.56
CA ALA A 292 5.90 -9.06 5.72
C ALA A 292 5.82 -7.56 5.42
N LEU A 293 5.92 -6.71 6.43
CA LEU A 293 5.87 -5.26 6.27
C LEU A 293 7.06 -4.74 5.45
N PHE A 294 8.29 -5.09 5.83
CA PHE A 294 9.47 -4.68 5.06
C PHE A 294 9.47 -5.27 3.65
N GLY A 295 9.02 -6.51 3.50
CA GLY A 295 8.87 -7.15 2.19
C GLY A 295 7.89 -6.39 1.29
N HIS A 296 6.81 -5.85 1.83
CA HIS A 296 5.83 -5.03 1.12
C HIS A 296 6.45 -3.68 0.70
N GLU A 297 6.95 -2.90 1.65
CA GLU A 297 7.50 -1.57 1.38
C GLU A 297 8.72 -1.61 0.45
N LEU A 298 9.59 -2.60 0.61
CA LEU A 298 10.74 -2.79 -0.27
C LEU A 298 10.35 -3.27 -1.67
N SER A 299 9.25 -4.02 -1.82
CA SER A 299 8.73 -4.43 -3.14
C SER A 299 8.18 -3.26 -3.94
N HIS A 300 7.67 -2.24 -3.28
CA HIS A 300 7.25 -0.99 -3.90
C HIS A 300 8.40 -0.25 -4.61
N GLN A 301 9.67 -0.59 -4.35
CA GLN A 301 10.78 -0.03 -5.13
C GLN A 301 10.62 -0.33 -6.63
N TRP A 302 10.05 -1.47 -6.98
CA TRP A 302 9.67 -1.81 -8.36
C TRP A 302 8.24 -1.37 -8.65
N TRP A 303 7.27 -1.84 -7.86
CA TRP A 303 5.84 -1.73 -8.13
C TRP A 303 5.23 -0.50 -7.44
N GLY A 304 5.01 0.57 -8.20
CA GLY A 304 4.55 1.86 -7.71
C GLY A 304 5.61 2.97 -7.77
N ASN A 305 6.91 2.66 -7.55
CA ASN A 305 7.98 3.66 -7.67
C ASN A 305 8.70 3.58 -9.02
N LEU A 306 9.47 2.52 -9.28
CA LEU A 306 10.19 2.39 -10.55
C LEU A 306 9.23 2.20 -11.72
N ILE A 307 8.25 1.33 -11.56
CA ILE A 307 7.22 0.98 -12.54
C ILE A 307 5.89 1.49 -12.02
N MET A 308 5.48 2.65 -12.48
CA MET A 308 4.15 3.18 -12.16
C MET A 308 3.10 2.47 -13.02
N ALA A 309 1.94 2.20 -12.45
CA ALA A 309 0.81 1.72 -13.22
C ALA A 309 0.36 2.80 -14.23
N LYS A 310 -0.14 2.45 -15.40
CA LYS A 310 -0.63 3.34 -16.44
C LYS A 310 -2.09 3.04 -16.73
N GLY A 311 -2.96 4.02 -16.49
CA GLY A 311 -4.41 3.88 -16.59
C GLY A 311 -5.04 3.28 -15.33
N ASN A 312 -6.34 3.49 -15.17
CA ASN A 312 -7.08 3.06 -13.98
C ASN A 312 -7.28 1.54 -13.90
N LYS A 313 -7.28 0.86 -15.07
CA LYS A 313 -7.51 -0.59 -15.12
C LYS A 313 -6.36 -1.35 -14.48
N GLY A 314 -6.61 -1.98 -13.34
CA GLY A 314 -5.64 -2.79 -12.61
C GLY A 314 -4.55 -1.99 -11.87
N GLU A 315 -4.70 -0.68 -11.70
CA GLU A 315 -3.71 0.19 -11.07
C GLU A 315 -3.32 -0.30 -9.68
N ALA A 316 -4.30 -0.44 -8.80
CA ALA A 316 -4.07 -0.90 -7.42
C ALA A 316 -3.46 -2.32 -7.37
N LEU A 317 -3.86 -3.20 -8.28
CA LEU A 317 -3.27 -4.55 -8.38
C LEU A 317 -1.80 -4.50 -8.79
N LEU A 318 -1.45 -3.66 -9.78
CA LEU A 318 -0.08 -3.54 -10.32
C LEU A 318 0.87 -2.79 -9.37
N SER A 319 0.34 -2.06 -8.39
CA SER A 319 1.09 -1.43 -7.30
C SER A 319 1.01 -2.27 -6.02
N GLU A 320 -0.11 -2.17 -5.31
CA GLU A 320 -0.34 -2.79 -4.00
C GLU A 320 -0.30 -4.33 -4.05
N GLY A 321 -1.07 -4.92 -4.98
CA GLY A 321 -1.12 -6.38 -5.12
C GLY A 321 0.23 -6.99 -5.48
N MET A 322 1.03 -6.31 -6.32
CA MET A 322 2.38 -6.74 -6.67
C MET A 322 3.37 -6.56 -5.50
N ALA A 323 3.25 -5.48 -4.72
CA ALA A 323 4.06 -5.28 -3.52
C ALA A 323 3.75 -6.37 -2.47
N GLN A 324 2.48 -6.68 -2.27
CA GLN A 324 2.07 -7.74 -1.37
C GLN A 324 2.49 -9.14 -1.87
N TYR A 325 2.50 -9.37 -3.19
CA TYR A 325 3.08 -10.58 -3.77
C TYR A 325 4.58 -10.69 -3.46
N GLY A 326 5.32 -9.59 -3.59
CA GLY A 326 6.73 -9.53 -3.19
C GLY A 326 6.94 -9.83 -1.71
N SER A 327 6.09 -9.25 -0.84
CA SER A 327 6.05 -9.57 0.59
C SER A 327 5.91 -11.07 0.85
N LEU A 328 4.98 -11.74 0.16
CA LEU A 328 4.83 -13.21 0.27
C LEU A 328 6.10 -13.97 -0.17
N GLN A 329 6.81 -13.50 -1.22
CA GLN A 329 8.07 -14.14 -1.63
C GLN A 329 9.15 -13.96 -0.55
N VAL A 330 9.22 -12.79 0.10
CA VAL A 330 10.13 -12.49 1.21
C VAL A 330 9.84 -13.40 2.40
N VAL A 331 8.58 -13.46 2.86
CA VAL A 331 8.18 -14.34 3.97
C VAL A 331 8.51 -15.79 3.64
N ARG A 332 8.20 -16.26 2.43
CA ARG A 332 8.52 -17.63 2.01
C ARG A 332 10.03 -17.94 2.04
N HIS A 333 10.88 -16.97 1.76
CA HIS A 333 12.32 -17.15 1.70
C HIS A 333 12.98 -17.05 3.07
N PHE A 334 12.61 -16.05 3.87
CA PHE A 334 13.28 -15.73 5.14
C PHE A 334 12.56 -16.31 6.37
N ASP A 335 11.26 -16.58 6.25
CA ASP A 335 10.40 -17.05 7.36
C ASP A 335 9.32 -18.02 6.85
N PRO A 336 9.74 -19.18 6.27
CA PRO A 336 8.86 -20.10 5.55
C PRO A 336 7.77 -20.73 6.42
N GLU A 337 7.97 -20.83 7.74
CA GLU A 337 7.02 -21.42 8.68
C GLU A 337 5.74 -20.58 8.79
N HIS A 338 5.82 -19.25 8.63
CA HIS A 338 4.68 -18.36 8.63
C HIS A 338 3.99 -18.21 7.27
N ALA A 339 4.57 -18.70 6.17
CA ALA A 339 4.08 -18.44 4.82
C ALA A 339 2.65 -18.95 4.54
N ILE A 340 2.21 -20.05 5.18
CA ILE A 340 0.84 -20.57 5.03
C ILE A 340 -0.12 -19.68 5.81
N ASN A 341 0.22 -19.37 7.07
CA ASN A 341 -0.62 -18.51 7.91
C ASN A 341 -0.76 -17.11 7.31
N TYR A 342 0.32 -16.59 6.75
CA TYR A 342 0.31 -15.29 6.05
C TYR A 342 -0.75 -15.25 4.94
N ARG A 343 -0.84 -16.28 4.12
CA ARG A 343 -1.89 -16.38 3.09
C ARG A 343 -3.29 -16.52 3.68
N LYS A 344 -3.44 -17.30 4.75
CA LYS A 344 -4.75 -17.61 5.34
C LYS A 344 -5.29 -16.48 6.20
N ARG A 345 -4.49 -16.01 7.17
CA ARG A 345 -4.95 -15.17 8.30
C ARG A 345 -4.11 -13.92 8.53
N GLY A 346 -2.99 -13.78 7.85
CA GLY A 346 -2.03 -12.69 8.03
C GLY A 346 -0.73 -13.14 8.69
N TYR A 347 0.22 -12.23 8.72
CA TYR A 347 1.54 -12.42 9.32
C TYR A 347 1.57 -11.82 10.73
N PRO A 348 2.23 -12.45 11.72
CA PRO A 348 2.33 -11.93 13.07
C PRO A 348 2.86 -10.49 13.12
N GLY A 349 2.18 -9.60 13.85
CA GLY A 349 2.54 -8.19 13.94
C GLY A 349 2.37 -7.38 12.64
N TYR A 350 1.61 -7.91 11.69
CA TYR A 350 1.26 -7.22 10.45
C TYR A 350 -0.27 -7.23 10.23
N ILE A 351 -0.78 -6.37 9.36
CA ILE A 351 -2.22 -6.17 9.18
C ILE A 351 -2.93 -7.48 8.79
N SER A 352 -3.76 -8.01 9.65
CA SER A 352 -4.49 -9.27 9.46
C SER A 352 -5.45 -9.23 8.27
N ASP A 353 -5.95 -8.04 7.91
CA ASP A 353 -6.85 -7.83 6.78
C ASP A 353 -6.19 -8.09 5.42
N GLN A 354 -4.86 -8.10 5.36
CA GLN A 354 -4.10 -8.41 4.15
C GLN A 354 -3.87 -9.93 3.99
N SER A 355 -4.96 -10.69 4.00
CA SER A 355 -4.94 -12.15 3.96
C SER A 355 -6.19 -12.72 3.29
N GLY A 356 -6.25 -14.04 3.13
CA GLY A 356 -7.43 -14.74 2.63
C GLY A 356 -8.67 -14.49 3.49
N LEU A 357 -8.54 -14.54 4.82
CA LEU A 357 -9.62 -14.20 5.75
C LEU A 357 -10.07 -12.74 5.59
N GLY A 358 -9.11 -11.82 5.43
CA GLY A 358 -9.38 -10.42 5.18
C GLY A 358 -10.22 -10.21 3.91
N TYR A 359 -9.91 -10.90 2.82
CA TYR A 359 -10.75 -10.88 1.63
C TYR A 359 -12.13 -11.50 1.88
N LEU A 360 -12.20 -12.70 2.47
CA LEU A 360 -13.46 -13.43 2.65
C LEU A 360 -14.47 -12.65 3.49
N LYS A 361 -14.04 -11.97 4.57
CA LYS A 361 -14.93 -11.13 5.38
C LYS A 361 -15.44 -9.90 4.61
N ASN A 362 -14.62 -9.29 3.75
CA ASN A 362 -15.03 -8.18 2.90
C ASN A 362 -15.98 -8.63 1.78
N ALA A 363 -15.72 -9.78 1.17
CA ALA A 363 -16.63 -10.37 0.18
C ALA A 363 -17.99 -10.74 0.81
N ALA A 364 -18.00 -11.31 2.02
CA ALA A 364 -19.23 -11.59 2.77
C ALA A 364 -20.01 -10.32 3.14
N ALA A 365 -19.33 -9.20 3.33
CA ALA A 365 -19.96 -7.89 3.56
C ALA A 365 -20.50 -7.22 2.28
N GLY A 366 -20.35 -7.86 1.12
CA GLY A 366 -20.77 -7.30 -0.17
C GLY A 366 -19.78 -6.26 -0.75
N ASN A 367 -18.55 -6.24 -0.27
CA ASN A 367 -17.53 -5.28 -0.68
C ASN A 367 -16.58 -5.84 -1.77
N ASP A 368 -16.96 -6.90 -2.49
CA ASP A 368 -16.10 -7.50 -3.52
C ASP A 368 -16.18 -6.75 -4.85
N GLU A 369 -15.03 -6.53 -5.47
CA GLU A 369 -14.89 -5.92 -6.78
C GLU A 369 -13.89 -6.70 -7.65
N PRO A 370 -14.01 -6.66 -9.00
CA PRO A 370 -12.99 -7.21 -9.89
C PRO A 370 -11.63 -6.55 -9.63
N LEU A 371 -10.56 -7.33 -9.58
CA LEU A 371 -9.19 -6.83 -9.33
C LEU A 371 -8.72 -5.77 -10.35
N THR A 372 -9.32 -5.76 -11.53
CA THR A 372 -9.03 -4.76 -12.57
C THR A 372 -9.85 -3.48 -12.46
N LYS A 373 -10.79 -3.39 -11.51
CA LYS A 373 -11.73 -2.25 -11.37
C LYS A 373 -11.98 -1.94 -9.90
N LEU A 374 -10.95 -1.99 -9.07
CA LEU A 374 -11.05 -1.64 -7.66
C LEU A 374 -11.28 -0.14 -7.50
N THR A 375 -12.07 0.26 -6.50
CA THR A 375 -12.43 1.66 -6.23
C THR A 375 -12.35 1.99 -4.74
N GLY A 376 -11.95 3.21 -4.42
CA GLY A 376 -11.93 3.73 -3.06
C GLY A 376 -11.12 2.86 -2.09
N SER A 377 -11.66 2.52 -0.93
CA SER A 377 -10.96 1.69 0.05
C SER A 377 -10.61 0.27 -0.43
N ASN A 378 -11.34 -0.24 -1.44
CA ASN A 378 -11.07 -1.56 -2.02
C ASN A 378 -9.76 -1.60 -2.82
N GLU A 379 -9.26 -0.47 -3.32
CA GLU A 379 -7.95 -0.37 -3.98
C GLU A 379 -6.84 -0.93 -3.11
N HIS A 380 -6.90 -0.63 -1.81
CA HIS A 380 -5.92 -1.15 -0.85
C HIS A 380 -6.35 -2.51 -0.25
N ILE A 381 -7.60 -2.64 0.19
CA ILE A 381 -8.07 -3.84 0.90
C ILE A 381 -8.04 -5.08 0.02
N ILE A 382 -8.63 -5.02 -1.18
CA ILE A 382 -8.77 -6.19 -2.06
C ILE A 382 -7.47 -6.46 -2.83
N ALA A 383 -6.73 -5.43 -3.25
CA ALA A 383 -5.42 -5.62 -3.88
C ALA A 383 -4.45 -6.35 -2.95
N ASN A 384 -4.41 -5.96 -1.67
CA ASN A 384 -3.52 -6.55 -0.66
C ASN A 384 -4.05 -7.84 -0.01
N SER A 385 -5.25 -8.31 -0.36
CA SER A 385 -5.80 -9.56 0.15
C SER A 385 -6.02 -10.59 -0.96
N LYS A 386 -7.00 -10.41 -1.86
CA LYS A 386 -7.22 -11.29 -3.03
C LYS A 386 -6.12 -11.14 -4.07
N GLY A 387 -5.65 -9.91 -4.32
CA GLY A 387 -4.75 -9.60 -5.43
C GLY A 387 -3.45 -10.41 -5.38
N PHE A 388 -2.73 -10.38 -4.27
CA PHE A 388 -1.46 -11.11 -4.16
C PHE A 388 -1.63 -12.63 -4.20
N LEU A 389 -2.75 -13.16 -3.69
CA LEU A 389 -3.06 -14.61 -3.74
C LEU A 389 -3.36 -15.06 -5.16
N VAL A 390 -4.02 -14.22 -5.96
CA VAL A 390 -4.28 -14.49 -7.38
C VAL A 390 -2.99 -14.38 -8.20
N LEU A 391 -2.10 -13.43 -7.90
CA LEU A 391 -0.77 -13.35 -8.52
C LEU A 391 0.09 -14.58 -8.19
N GLU A 392 0.05 -15.05 -6.95
CA GLU A 392 0.71 -16.30 -6.55
C GLU A 392 0.13 -17.53 -7.30
N LEU A 393 -1.19 -17.59 -7.46
CA LEU A 393 -1.85 -18.65 -8.23
C LEU A 393 -1.47 -18.58 -9.71
N LEU A 394 -1.33 -17.38 -10.27
CA LEU A 394 -0.85 -17.18 -11.64
C LEU A 394 0.59 -17.70 -11.82
N ALA A 395 1.48 -17.32 -10.89
CA ALA A 395 2.87 -17.80 -10.87
C ALA A 395 2.96 -19.34 -10.77
N ARG A 396 2.08 -19.96 -9.99
CA ARG A 396 1.99 -21.44 -9.90
C ARG A 396 1.43 -22.07 -11.17
N THR A 397 0.45 -21.43 -11.79
CA THR A 397 -0.24 -21.96 -13.00
C THR A 397 0.69 -21.98 -14.21
N MET A 398 1.47 -20.92 -14.42
CA MET A 398 2.39 -20.81 -15.56
C MET A 398 3.82 -21.32 -15.27
N GLY A 399 4.13 -21.56 -14.02
CA GLY A 399 5.47 -21.88 -13.53
C GLY A 399 6.21 -20.64 -13.04
N ARG A 400 6.64 -20.67 -11.76
CA ARG A 400 7.25 -19.53 -11.06
C ARG A 400 8.44 -18.92 -11.81
N GLN A 401 9.33 -19.74 -12.36
CA GLN A 401 10.48 -19.24 -13.14
C GLN A 401 10.04 -18.41 -14.35
N LYS A 402 9.01 -18.85 -15.06
CA LYS A 402 8.46 -18.09 -16.20
C LYS A 402 7.80 -16.79 -15.77
N PHE A 403 7.09 -16.80 -14.63
CA PHE A 403 6.49 -15.59 -14.07
C PHE A 403 7.55 -14.58 -13.66
N ASN A 404 8.57 -14.99 -12.92
CA ASN A 404 9.69 -14.13 -12.55
C ASN A 404 10.42 -13.55 -13.78
N ALA A 405 10.62 -14.35 -14.83
CA ALA A 405 11.20 -13.88 -16.10
C ALA A 405 10.31 -12.83 -16.79
N ALA A 406 8.98 -12.94 -16.68
CA ALA A 406 8.07 -11.89 -17.15
C ALA A 406 8.20 -10.62 -16.34
N LEU A 407 8.22 -10.71 -14.99
CA LEU A 407 8.39 -9.56 -14.10
C LEU A 407 9.72 -8.83 -14.35
N PHE A 408 10.79 -9.58 -14.55
CA PHE A 408 12.10 -9.04 -14.88
C PHE A 408 12.10 -8.26 -16.21
N ARG A 409 11.43 -8.78 -17.24
CA ARG A 409 11.28 -8.05 -18.51
C ARG A 409 10.42 -6.80 -18.35
N ILE A 410 9.32 -6.89 -17.60
CA ILE A 410 8.46 -5.76 -17.30
C ILE A 410 9.27 -4.65 -16.63
N ALA A 411 10.06 -5.00 -15.60
CA ALA A 411 10.89 -4.03 -14.88
C ALA A 411 11.90 -3.31 -15.80
N ASN A 412 12.48 -4.01 -16.76
CA ASN A 412 13.41 -3.37 -17.70
C ASN A 412 12.72 -2.53 -18.78
N LYS A 413 11.52 -2.92 -19.22
CA LYS A 413 10.85 -2.32 -20.37
C LYS A 413 9.98 -1.12 -20.01
N TYR A 414 9.33 -1.13 -18.83
CA TYR A 414 8.26 -0.18 -18.50
C TYR A 414 8.61 0.83 -17.41
N GLN A 415 9.85 0.88 -16.92
CA GLN A 415 10.28 1.81 -15.87
C GLN A 415 10.11 3.30 -16.22
N GLN A 416 10.15 3.66 -17.51
CA GLN A 416 9.99 5.05 -17.95
C GLN A 416 8.60 5.35 -18.51
N THR A 417 7.93 4.35 -19.07
CA THR A 417 6.66 4.53 -19.80
C THR A 417 5.43 4.17 -18.98
N GLY A 418 5.63 3.57 -17.81
CA GLY A 418 4.57 2.99 -17.00
C GLY A 418 4.03 1.68 -17.58
N LEU A 419 3.36 0.89 -16.75
CA LEU A 419 2.82 -0.43 -17.07
C LEU A 419 1.28 -0.39 -17.09
N SER A 420 0.68 -0.58 -18.27
CA SER A 420 -0.76 -0.78 -18.37
C SER A 420 -1.14 -2.24 -18.05
N TRP A 421 -2.40 -2.46 -17.70
CA TRP A 421 -2.95 -3.80 -17.51
C TRP A 421 -2.77 -4.69 -18.75
N GLU A 422 -3.00 -4.14 -19.94
CA GLU A 422 -2.87 -4.90 -21.20
C GLU A 422 -1.40 -5.26 -21.49
N ASN A 423 -0.47 -4.38 -21.13
CA ASN A 423 0.96 -4.66 -21.23
C ASN A 423 1.35 -5.79 -20.27
N PHE A 424 0.85 -5.78 -19.04
CA PHE A 424 1.06 -6.86 -18.07
C PHE A 424 0.55 -8.20 -18.60
N LYS A 425 -0.70 -8.26 -19.11
CA LYS A 425 -1.28 -9.46 -19.73
C LYS A 425 -0.41 -9.99 -20.87
N THR A 426 0.03 -9.09 -21.75
CA THR A 426 0.85 -9.43 -22.90
C THR A 426 2.18 -10.07 -22.49
N GLU A 427 2.93 -9.44 -21.57
CA GLU A 427 4.23 -9.92 -21.14
C GLU A 427 4.14 -11.27 -20.39
N VAL A 428 3.10 -11.42 -19.55
CA VAL A 428 2.86 -12.67 -18.83
C VAL A 428 2.43 -13.79 -19.77
N SER A 429 1.56 -13.51 -20.74
CA SER A 429 1.12 -14.51 -21.73
C SER A 429 2.27 -14.97 -22.62
N LEU A 430 3.11 -14.03 -23.09
CA LEU A 430 4.32 -14.37 -23.86
C LEU A 430 5.28 -15.26 -23.08
N ALA A 431 5.50 -14.97 -21.80
CA ALA A 431 6.38 -15.78 -20.95
C ALA A 431 5.82 -17.17 -20.67
N SER A 432 4.50 -17.27 -20.50
CA SER A 432 3.82 -18.53 -20.26
C SER A 432 3.99 -19.51 -21.40
N GLY A 433 3.91 -19.03 -22.65
CA GLY A 433 3.82 -19.85 -23.85
C GLY A 433 2.47 -20.58 -24.00
N HIS A 434 1.46 -20.18 -23.21
CA HIS A 434 0.10 -20.74 -23.22
C HIS A 434 -0.93 -19.63 -23.19
N ASP A 435 -2.13 -19.94 -23.69
CA ASP A 435 -3.27 -19.04 -23.53
C ASP A 435 -3.67 -18.95 -22.04
N LEU A 436 -3.61 -17.76 -21.49
CA LEU A 436 -4.01 -17.41 -20.13
C LEU A 436 -5.27 -16.56 -20.07
N GLU A 437 -5.94 -16.28 -21.19
CA GLU A 437 -7.14 -15.43 -21.22
C GLU A 437 -8.24 -15.93 -20.28
N TRP A 438 -8.42 -17.27 -20.22
CA TRP A 438 -9.34 -17.89 -19.27
C TRP A 438 -8.99 -17.55 -17.81
N PHE A 439 -7.69 -17.45 -17.46
CA PHE A 439 -7.20 -17.15 -16.11
C PHE A 439 -7.48 -15.68 -15.78
N PHE A 440 -7.14 -14.76 -16.69
CA PHE A 440 -7.37 -13.34 -16.51
C PHE A 440 -8.85 -13.04 -16.30
N ARG A 441 -9.72 -13.59 -17.14
CA ARG A 441 -11.18 -13.43 -17.02
C ARG A 441 -11.71 -13.99 -15.70
N GLN A 442 -11.29 -15.19 -15.30
CA GLN A 442 -11.79 -15.86 -14.10
C GLN A 442 -11.37 -15.18 -12.81
N TRP A 443 -10.13 -14.70 -12.74
CA TRP A 443 -9.53 -14.29 -11.47
C TRP A 443 -9.37 -12.79 -11.29
N PHE A 444 -9.19 -12.03 -12.36
CA PHE A 444 -8.94 -10.60 -12.29
C PHE A 444 -10.14 -9.77 -12.72
N GLU A 445 -10.98 -10.28 -13.63
CA GLU A 445 -12.09 -9.52 -14.22
C GLU A 445 -13.45 -9.89 -13.60
N GLN A 446 -13.49 -10.88 -12.71
CA GLN A 446 -14.70 -11.31 -12.00
C GLN A 446 -14.52 -11.24 -10.49
N THR A 447 -15.64 -11.04 -9.78
CA THR A 447 -15.75 -11.15 -8.34
C THR A 447 -15.86 -12.60 -7.88
N GLY A 448 -15.76 -12.80 -6.57
CA GLY A 448 -15.91 -14.12 -5.93
C GLY A 448 -14.65 -14.95 -5.97
N VAL A 449 -14.75 -16.09 -5.30
CA VAL A 449 -13.74 -17.13 -5.21
C VAL A 449 -14.45 -18.49 -5.12
N PRO A 450 -13.76 -19.59 -5.46
CA PRO A 450 -14.38 -20.92 -5.41
C PRO A 450 -14.79 -21.32 -4.00
N GLU A 451 -15.83 -22.13 -3.95
CA GLU A 451 -16.25 -22.91 -2.79
C GLU A 451 -16.52 -24.33 -3.27
N TRP A 452 -16.14 -25.33 -2.51
CA TRP A 452 -16.38 -26.71 -2.86
C TRP A 452 -16.73 -27.57 -1.64
N GLU A 453 -17.44 -28.68 -1.91
CA GLU A 453 -17.57 -29.80 -1.03
C GLU A 453 -16.79 -30.97 -1.55
N MET A 454 -16.08 -31.69 -0.69
CA MET A 454 -15.29 -32.85 -1.05
C MET A 454 -15.64 -34.05 -0.21
N ASN A 455 -15.93 -35.16 -0.87
CA ASN A 455 -16.10 -36.47 -0.26
C ASN A 455 -15.11 -37.47 -0.88
N TRP A 456 -14.65 -38.41 -0.06
CA TRP A 456 -13.75 -39.44 -0.55
C TRP A 456 -14.04 -40.79 0.10
N ARG A 457 -13.65 -41.84 -0.61
CA ARG A 457 -13.67 -43.20 -0.09
C ARG A 457 -12.52 -44.01 -0.71
N GLN A 458 -12.00 -44.97 0.05
CA GLN A 458 -11.01 -45.92 -0.45
C GLN A 458 -11.66 -47.31 -0.69
N GLN A 459 -11.42 -47.88 -1.85
CA GLN A 459 -11.78 -49.27 -2.17
C GLN A 459 -10.51 -49.97 -2.65
N LYS A 460 -10.04 -50.96 -1.87
CA LYS A 460 -8.74 -51.63 -2.13
C LYS A 460 -7.62 -50.59 -2.29
N ASN A 461 -6.99 -50.53 -3.43
CA ASN A 461 -5.86 -49.64 -3.78
C ASN A 461 -6.31 -48.38 -4.53
N GLU A 462 -7.57 -48.08 -4.62
CA GLU A 462 -8.08 -46.88 -5.27
C GLU A 462 -8.79 -45.98 -4.29
N VAL A 463 -8.33 -44.69 -4.20
CA VAL A 463 -9.06 -43.61 -3.53
C VAL A 463 -9.89 -42.89 -4.58
N ARG A 464 -11.20 -42.84 -4.37
CA ARG A 464 -12.15 -42.06 -5.17
C ARG A 464 -12.54 -40.81 -4.43
N ILE A 465 -12.33 -39.70 -5.07
CA ILE A 465 -12.63 -38.36 -4.52
C ILE A 465 -13.69 -37.75 -5.43
N THR A 466 -14.75 -37.26 -4.83
CA THR A 466 -15.80 -36.49 -5.49
C THR A 466 -15.72 -35.05 -4.96
N LEU A 467 -15.51 -34.07 -5.84
CA LEU A 467 -15.44 -32.68 -5.53
C LEU A 467 -16.54 -31.95 -6.31
N MET A 468 -17.44 -31.30 -5.57
CA MET A 468 -18.53 -30.51 -6.13
C MET A 468 -18.28 -29.04 -5.82
N GLN A 469 -18.16 -28.19 -6.87
CA GLN A 469 -18.04 -26.76 -6.72
C GLN A 469 -19.42 -26.13 -6.46
N LYS A 470 -19.51 -25.25 -5.42
CA LYS A 470 -20.67 -24.43 -5.15
C LYS A 470 -20.62 -23.15 -5.99
N GLY A 471 -21.78 -22.58 -6.33
CA GLY A 471 -21.85 -21.35 -7.13
C GLY A 471 -21.17 -21.46 -8.49
N ASN A 472 -20.30 -20.51 -8.80
CA ASN A 472 -19.54 -20.47 -10.07
C ASN A 472 -18.55 -21.62 -10.19
N VAL A 473 -18.32 -22.05 -11.44
CA VAL A 473 -17.35 -23.10 -11.75
C VAL A 473 -15.99 -22.47 -12.08
N TYR A 474 -14.98 -22.86 -11.33
CA TYR A 474 -13.60 -22.41 -11.52
C TYR A 474 -12.74 -23.51 -12.12
N ARG A 475 -11.85 -23.12 -13.01
CA ARG A 475 -10.75 -23.98 -13.48
C ARG A 475 -9.57 -23.82 -12.51
N LEU A 476 -9.17 -24.89 -11.81
CA LEU A 476 -8.22 -24.87 -10.71
C LEU A 476 -7.12 -25.92 -10.85
N PRO A 477 -5.84 -25.56 -10.62
CA PRO A 477 -4.80 -26.52 -10.26
C PRO A 477 -4.88 -26.78 -8.74
N LEU A 478 -5.39 -27.95 -8.34
CA LEU A 478 -5.66 -28.29 -6.95
C LEU A 478 -4.63 -29.28 -6.41
N ASP A 479 -4.08 -29.00 -5.23
CA ASP A 479 -3.27 -29.95 -4.47
C ASP A 479 -4.18 -30.77 -3.54
N LEU A 480 -4.04 -32.10 -3.57
CA LEU A 480 -4.72 -33.03 -2.67
C LEU A 480 -3.67 -33.71 -1.79
N LEU A 481 -3.73 -33.49 -0.48
CA LEU A 481 -2.86 -34.12 0.49
C LEU A 481 -3.52 -35.41 0.98
N LEU A 482 -2.86 -36.54 0.76
CA LEU A 482 -3.23 -37.80 1.33
C LEU A 482 -2.35 -38.09 2.54
N THR A 483 -2.96 -38.41 3.69
CA THR A 483 -2.25 -38.87 4.88
C THR A 483 -2.54 -40.34 5.07
N TYR A 484 -1.50 -41.16 5.15
CA TYR A 484 -1.59 -42.61 5.30
C TYR A 484 -1.56 -43.03 6.76
N GLU A 485 -2.00 -44.29 7.04
CA GLU A 485 -2.06 -44.85 8.42
C GLU A 485 -0.68 -44.92 9.11
N ASN A 486 0.41 -44.95 8.35
CA ASN A 486 1.78 -44.97 8.87
C ASN A 486 2.35 -43.53 9.10
N GLY A 487 1.54 -42.48 8.95
CA GLY A 487 1.93 -41.08 9.09
C GLY A 487 2.59 -40.47 7.84
N GLU A 488 2.89 -41.27 6.81
CA GLU A 488 3.39 -40.71 5.55
C GLU A 488 2.36 -39.80 4.89
N ARG A 489 2.86 -38.77 4.18
CA ARG A 489 2.05 -37.78 3.46
C ARG A 489 2.45 -37.75 1.99
N ASP A 490 1.47 -37.64 1.10
CA ASP A 490 1.68 -37.54 -0.34
C ASP A 490 0.78 -36.47 -0.94
N VAL A 491 1.34 -35.59 -1.76
CA VAL A 491 0.61 -34.53 -2.43
C VAL A 491 0.37 -34.86 -3.88
N LYS A 492 -0.89 -35.00 -4.27
CA LYS A 492 -1.31 -35.23 -5.65
C LYS A 492 -1.82 -33.94 -6.27
N LYS A 493 -1.26 -33.56 -7.41
CA LYS A 493 -1.69 -32.39 -8.19
C LYS A 493 -2.74 -32.83 -9.22
N VAL A 494 -3.91 -32.22 -9.14
CA VAL A 494 -5.02 -32.48 -10.05
C VAL A 494 -5.51 -31.17 -10.69
N ARG A 495 -6.24 -31.27 -11.78
CA ARG A 495 -6.91 -30.13 -12.41
C ARG A 495 -8.41 -30.39 -12.38
N ILE A 496 -9.16 -29.43 -11.86
CA ILE A 496 -10.61 -29.45 -11.86
C ILE A 496 -11.15 -28.27 -12.67
N GLY A 497 -12.35 -28.39 -13.23
CA GLY A 497 -12.94 -27.35 -14.10
C GLY A 497 -14.39 -27.66 -14.46
N LYS A 498 -15.02 -28.58 -13.72
CA LYS A 498 -16.43 -28.94 -13.87
C LYS A 498 -17.17 -28.74 -12.57
N LYS A 499 -18.48 -28.62 -12.62
CA LYS A 499 -19.36 -28.52 -11.44
C LYS A 499 -19.13 -29.70 -10.50
N LEU A 500 -19.07 -30.90 -11.04
CA LEU A 500 -18.74 -32.14 -10.35
C LEU A 500 -17.47 -32.75 -10.98
N SER A 501 -16.49 -33.06 -10.19
CA SER A 501 -15.23 -33.68 -10.59
C SER A 501 -15.03 -35.00 -9.83
N GLU A 502 -14.79 -36.06 -10.53
CA GLU A 502 -14.41 -37.35 -9.96
C GLU A 502 -12.93 -37.59 -10.22
N ILE A 503 -12.19 -37.88 -9.15
CA ILE A 503 -10.74 -38.07 -9.18
C ILE A 503 -10.44 -39.47 -8.64
N LYS A 504 -9.63 -40.24 -9.33
CA LYS A 504 -9.18 -41.55 -8.92
C LYS A 504 -7.68 -41.55 -8.71
N ILE A 505 -7.24 -41.97 -7.53
CA ILE A 505 -5.84 -42.03 -7.14
C ILE A 505 -5.50 -43.47 -6.72
N LEU A 506 -4.52 -44.05 -7.36
CA LEU A 506 -4.00 -45.35 -6.95
C LEU A 506 -3.07 -45.20 -5.76
N VAL A 507 -3.31 -45.97 -4.73
CA VAL A 507 -2.56 -45.97 -3.48
C VAL A 507 -2.13 -47.38 -3.09
N LYS A 508 -1.01 -47.51 -2.40
CA LYS A 508 -0.49 -48.79 -1.95
C LYS A 508 -0.86 -49.11 -0.48
N ARG A 509 -1.40 -48.14 0.23
CA ARG A 509 -1.65 -48.21 1.66
C ARG A 509 -3.02 -47.62 2.00
N LYS A 510 -3.45 -47.86 3.22
CA LYS A 510 -4.67 -47.25 3.73
C LYS A 510 -4.49 -45.76 3.99
N VAL A 511 -5.41 -44.97 3.42
CA VAL A 511 -5.48 -43.51 3.59
C VAL A 511 -6.36 -43.19 4.80
N LEU A 512 -5.88 -42.34 5.70
CA LEU A 512 -6.60 -41.84 6.86
C LEU A 512 -7.38 -40.57 6.54
N SER A 513 -6.80 -39.67 5.74
CA SER A 513 -7.45 -38.41 5.35
C SER A 513 -7.03 -37.95 3.97
N VAL A 514 -7.92 -37.20 3.32
CA VAL A 514 -7.65 -36.45 2.09
C VAL A 514 -8.04 -35.01 2.35
N THR A 515 -7.12 -34.06 2.14
CA THR A 515 -7.33 -32.63 2.33
C THR A 515 -7.11 -31.90 1.00
N ALA A 516 -8.08 -31.11 0.56
CA ALA A 516 -7.96 -30.25 -0.61
C ALA A 516 -7.29 -28.95 -0.22
N ASP A 517 -6.34 -28.49 -1.05
CA ASP A 517 -5.54 -27.27 -0.88
C ASP A 517 -4.98 -27.09 0.55
N PRO A 518 -4.22 -28.03 1.10
CA PRO A 518 -3.75 -28.03 2.48
C PRO A 518 -2.86 -26.82 2.82
N TYR A 519 -2.31 -26.18 1.78
CA TYR A 519 -1.37 -25.06 1.93
C TYR A 519 -1.99 -23.70 1.61
N PHE A 520 -3.31 -23.64 1.38
CA PHE A 520 -4.02 -22.44 0.98
C PHE A 520 -3.34 -21.73 -0.21
N ASN A 521 -3.08 -22.49 -1.25
CA ASN A 521 -2.48 -22.00 -2.49
C ASN A 521 -3.49 -21.35 -3.43
N ILE A 522 -4.76 -21.55 -3.17
CA ILE A 522 -5.90 -21.02 -3.90
C ILE A 522 -6.74 -20.21 -2.89
N ILE A 523 -7.04 -18.97 -3.22
CA ILE A 523 -8.04 -18.23 -2.44
C ILE A 523 -9.41 -18.86 -2.66
N HIS A 524 -10.06 -19.33 -1.59
CA HIS A 524 -11.35 -20.02 -1.63
C HIS A 524 -12.10 -19.90 -0.30
N TRP A 525 -13.38 -20.19 -0.29
CA TRP A 525 -14.14 -20.35 0.94
C TRP A 525 -13.68 -21.60 1.68
N ASP A 526 -12.70 -21.42 2.57
CA ASP A 526 -12.20 -22.48 3.44
C ASP A 526 -13.24 -22.75 4.53
N GLU A 527 -13.59 -24.02 4.73
CA GLU A 527 -14.65 -24.45 5.63
C GLU A 527 -14.36 -24.01 7.09
N GLY A 528 -13.10 -24.05 7.50
CA GLY A 528 -12.67 -23.66 8.85
C GLY A 528 -12.65 -22.14 9.07
N MET A 529 -12.52 -21.33 8.01
CA MET A 529 -12.54 -19.86 8.10
C MET A 529 -13.92 -19.25 7.83
N LYS A 530 -14.82 -19.96 7.19
CA LYS A 530 -16.12 -19.42 6.75
C LYS A 530 -16.96 -18.87 7.91
N PRO A 531 -17.13 -19.54 9.07
CA PRO A 531 -17.91 -18.99 10.18
C PRO A 531 -17.34 -17.66 10.69
N GLU A 532 -16.02 -17.58 10.84
CA GLU A 532 -15.31 -16.36 11.25
C GLU A 532 -15.46 -15.25 10.23
N ALA A 533 -15.26 -15.53 8.94
CA ALA A 533 -15.43 -14.55 7.87
C ALA A 533 -16.85 -13.97 7.84
N LEU A 534 -17.88 -14.81 8.01
CA LEU A 534 -19.27 -14.38 8.07
C LEU A 534 -19.57 -13.51 9.31
N ALA A 535 -19.00 -13.84 10.45
CA ALA A 535 -19.14 -13.04 11.67
C ALA A 535 -18.45 -11.66 11.49
N LEU A 536 -17.20 -11.65 11.03
CA LEU A 536 -16.42 -10.43 10.83
C LEU A 536 -16.88 -9.58 9.65
N ALA A 537 -17.71 -10.11 8.74
CA ALA A 537 -18.35 -9.34 7.68
C ALA A 537 -19.16 -8.15 8.21
N LYS A 538 -19.78 -8.29 9.38
CA LYS A 538 -20.50 -7.23 10.08
C LYS A 538 -19.57 -6.04 10.39
N VAL A 539 -18.35 -6.34 10.85
CA VAL A 539 -17.31 -5.34 11.11
C VAL A 539 -16.87 -4.65 9.82
N SER A 540 -16.62 -5.43 8.75
CA SER A 540 -16.21 -4.89 7.45
C SER A 540 -17.26 -3.96 6.82
N ALA A 541 -18.56 -4.27 6.97
CA ALA A 541 -19.64 -3.43 6.49
C ALA A 541 -19.67 -2.05 7.20
N VAL A 542 -19.52 -2.05 8.54
CA VAL A 542 -19.47 -0.80 9.32
C VAL A 542 -18.17 -0.03 9.04
N GLN A 543 -17.05 -0.73 8.89
CA GLN A 543 -15.76 -0.14 8.57
C GLN A 543 -15.80 0.63 7.25
N LYS A 544 -16.41 0.09 6.21
CA LYS A 544 -16.58 0.75 4.92
C LYS A 544 -17.30 2.09 5.07
N LEU A 545 -18.49 2.09 5.71
CA LEU A 545 -19.24 3.32 5.96
C LEU A 545 -18.45 4.35 6.78
N ARG A 546 -17.65 3.88 7.76
CA ARG A 546 -16.79 4.75 8.56
C ARG A 546 -15.69 5.41 7.72
N ILE A 547 -15.04 4.66 6.85
CA ILE A 547 -13.98 5.18 5.94
C ILE A 547 -14.59 6.20 4.97
N GLU A 548 -15.78 5.93 4.45
CA GLU A 548 -16.56 6.84 3.59
C GLU A 548 -17.17 8.03 4.36
N GLN A 549 -16.86 8.18 5.66
CA GLN A 549 -17.36 9.22 6.56
C GLN A 549 -18.89 9.27 6.71
N GLN A 550 -19.59 8.19 6.38
CA GLN A 550 -21.02 8.03 6.55
C GLN A 550 -21.36 7.64 7.99
N TYR A 551 -20.95 8.45 8.96
CA TYR A 551 -20.97 8.10 10.39
C TYR A 551 -22.35 7.74 10.92
N ASN A 552 -23.41 8.42 10.51
CA ASN A 552 -24.78 8.11 10.97
C ASN A 552 -25.26 6.73 10.49
N ALA A 553 -24.94 6.39 9.23
CA ALA A 553 -25.27 5.08 8.68
C ALA A 553 -24.43 3.97 9.34
N ALA A 554 -23.14 4.22 9.56
CA ALA A 554 -22.23 3.31 10.24
C ALA A 554 -22.69 3.02 11.68
N GLU A 555 -23.09 4.04 12.43
CA GLU A 555 -23.61 3.94 13.79
C GLU A 555 -24.89 3.10 13.85
N LYS A 556 -25.87 3.42 13.02
CA LYS A 556 -27.12 2.65 12.93
C LYS A 556 -26.88 1.19 12.60
N LEU A 557 -25.98 0.92 11.63
CA LEU A 557 -25.67 -0.45 11.22
C LEU A 557 -24.94 -1.21 12.34
N ALA A 558 -24.00 -0.54 13.05
CA ALA A 558 -23.30 -1.15 14.19
C ALA A 558 -24.27 -1.58 15.30
N PHE A 559 -25.22 -0.72 15.69
CA PHE A 559 -26.24 -1.08 16.68
C PHE A 559 -27.09 -2.25 16.22
N ASN A 560 -27.58 -2.24 14.99
CA ASN A 560 -28.37 -3.36 14.46
C ASN A 560 -27.61 -4.68 14.52
N TYR A 561 -26.30 -4.66 14.28
CA TYR A 561 -25.48 -5.86 14.38
C TYR A 561 -25.25 -6.28 15.85
N ILE A 562 -24.95 -5.33 16.75
CA ILE A 562 -24.77 -5.62 18.18
C ILE A 562 -26.04 -6.24 18.77
N ASP A 563 -27.20 -5.66 18.49
CA ASP A 563 -28.50 -6.16 18.96
C ASP A 563 -28.85 -7.54 18.39
N SER A 564 -28.29 -7.91 17.24
CA SER A 564 -28.52 -9.20 16.57
C SER A 564 -27.47 -10.27 16.91
N LEU A 565 -26.46 -9.95 17.73
CA LEU A 565 -25.44 -10.93 18.11
C LEU A 565 -26.02 -12.00 19.05
N GLU A 566 -25.65 -13.24 18.80
CA GLU A 566 -25.91 -14.32 19.72
C GLU A 566 -25.14 -14.14 21.03
N LYS A 567 -25.60 -14.76 22.13
CA LYS A 567 -24.94 -14.64 23.44
C LYS A 567 -23.48 -15.08 23.48
N SER A 568 -23.02 -15.80 22.47
CA SER A 568 -21.63 -16.27 22.35
C SER A 568 -20.94 -15.63 21.15
N ASP A 569 -20.50 -14.37 21.29
CA ASP A 569 -19.63 -13.72 20.31
C ASP A 569 -18.17 -14.20 20.49
N GLN A 570 -17.81 -15.31 19.83
CA GLN A 570 -16.46 -15.88 19.94
C GLN A 570 -15.40 -15.16 19.10
N TYR A 571 -15.80 -14.25 18.18
CA TYR A 571 -14.89 -13.55 17.27
C TYR A 571 -14.65 -12.09 17.63
N GLY A 572 -15.22 -11.60 18.74
CA GLY A 572 -15.05 -10.23 19.22
C GLY A 572 -15.67 -9.18 18.30
N VAL A 573 -16.78 -9.51 17.65
CA VAL A 573 -17.53 -8.61 16.77
C VAL A 573 -18.07 -7.43 17.57
N GLU A 574 -18.70 -7.69 18.72
CA GLU A 574 -19.25 -6.66 19.61
C GLU A 574 -18.15 -5.70 20.07
N PHE A 575 -17.04 -6.25 20.57
CA PHE A 575 -15.88 -5.45 20.96
C PHE A 575 -15.43 -4.51 19.83
N THR A 576 -15.26 -5.07 18.63
CA THR A 576 -14.72 -4.30 17.49
C THR A 576 -15.69 -3.22 17.02
N LEU A 577 -17.00 -3.51 17.01
CA LEU A 577 -18.03 -2.52 16.66
C LEU A 577 -18.11 -1.40 17.71
N LEU A 578 -18.02 -1.72 19.00
CA LEU A 578 -18.00 -0.72 20.09
C LEU A 578 -16.73 0.16 20.01
N TYR A 579 -15.57 -0.43 19.72
CA TYR A 579 -14.34 0.32 19.45
C TYR A 579 -14.51 1.31 18.29
N MET A 580 -15.12 0.86 17.17
CA MET A 580 -15.38 1.72 16.02
C MET A 580 -16.36 2.86 16.34
N LEU A 581 -17.41 2.57 17.10
CA LEU A 581 -18.34 3.59 17.60
C LEU A 581 -17.61 4.65 18.44
N GLY A 582 -16.73 4.21 19.36
CA GLY A 582 -15.88 5.09 20.14
C GLY A 582 -15.00 5.98 19.27
N ARG A 583 -14.35 5.41 18.23
CA ARG A 583 -13.53 6.16 17.25
C ARG A 583 -14.36 7.21 16.49
N MET A 584 -15.54 6.86 16.02
CA MET A 584 -16.43 7.79 15.32
C MET A 584 -16.86 8.97 16.22
N LYS A 585 -17.19 8.69 17.49
CA LYS A 585 -17.56 9.76 18.46
C LYS A 585 -16.36 10.63 18.82
N ALA A 586 -15.18 10.05 18.98
CA ALA A 586 -13.95 10.82 19.22
C ALA A 586 -13.63 11.77 18.05
N ASN A 587 -13.76 11.30 16.81
CA ASN A 587 -13.58 12.12 15.60
C ASN A 587 -14.61 13.28 15.51
N GLN A 588 -15.80 13.10 16.08
CA GLN A 588 -16.82 14.14 16.20
C GLN A 588 -16.61 15.04 17.44
N ASN A 589 -15.50 14.89 18.18
CA ASN A 589 -15.20 15.56 19.45
C ASN A 589 -16.23 15.29 20.58
N LYS A 590 -16.99 14.20 20.49
CA LYS A 590 -17.95 13.73 21.51
C LYS A 590 -17.26 12.79 22.50
N LEU A 591 -16.30 13.33 23.27
CA LEU A 591 -15.38 12.54 24.09
C LEU A 591 -16.08 11.74 25.22
N HIS A 592 -17.20 12.23 25.74
CA HIS A 592 -17.97 11.51 26.77
C HIS A 592 -18.62 10.25 26.20
N GLU A 593 -19.27 10.36 25.04
CA GLU A 593 -19.86 9.22 24.33
C GLU A 593 -18.77 8.22 23.90
N ALA A 594 -17.65 8.72 23.36
CA ALA A 594 -16.51 7.89 22.98
C ALA A 594 -15.98 7.03 24.13
N LEU A 595 -15.77 7.66 25.31
CA LEU A 595 -15.35 6.95 26.51
C LEU A 595 -16.34 5.86 26.92
N GLY A 596 -17.65 6.14 26.87
CA GLY A 596 -18.68 5.15 27.18
C GLY A 596 -18.60 3.91 26.28
N TYR A 597 -18.36 4.10 24.98
CA TYR A 597 -18.19 2.98 24.04
C TYR A 597 -16.88 2.19 24.29
N TYR A 598 -15.78 2.85 24.57
CA TYR A 598 -14.51 2.18 24.87
C TYR A 598 -14.59 1.37 26.16
N LEU A 599 -15.23 1.90 27.20
CA LEU A 599 -15.45 1.17 28.45
C LEU A 599 -16.35 -0.05 28.26
N LYS A 600 -17.40 0.05 27.44
CA LYS A 600 -18.21 -1.11 27.05
C LYS A 600 -17.39 -2.13 26.25
N ALA A 601 -16.57 -1.68 25.32
CA ALA A 601 -15.72 -2.58 24.53
C ALA A 601 -14.80 -3.42 25.41
N ILE A 602 -14.05 -2.82 26.34
CA ILE A 602 -13.15 -3.57 27.23
C ILE A 602 -13.88 -4.52 28.19
N SER A 603 -15.20 -4.35 28.40
CA SER A 603 -16.02 -5.25 29.20
C SER A 603 -16.56 -6.46 28.44
N CYS A 604 -16.41 -6.52 27.10
CA CYS A 604 -16.83 -7.68 26.31
C CYS A 604 -16.05 -8.94 26.69
N ALA A 605 -16.72 -10.10 26.65
CA ALA A 605 -16.10 -11.39 26.97
C ALA A 605 -15.03 -11.77 25.93
N SER A 606 -15.32 -11.58 24.64
CA SER A 606 -14.38 -11.77 23.54
C SER A 606 -13.87 -10.42 23.05
N ARG A 607 -12.57 -10.26 22.98
CA ARG A 607 -11.91 -9.00 22.61
C ARG A 607 -10.92 -9.23 21.49
N ASN A 608 -10.94 -8.35 20.49
CA ASN A 608 -9.99 -8.40 19.40
C ASN A 608 -8.64 -7.86 19.89
N VAL A 609 -7.61 -8.70 19.85
CA VAL A 609 -6.26 -8.39 20.34
C VAL A 609 -5.61 -7.25 19.57
N ASP A 610 -5.90 -7.10 18.26
CA ASP A 610 -5.31 -6.05 17.41
C ASP A 610 -5.78 -4.64 17.83
N TYR A 611 -6.94 -4.52 18.47
CA TYR A 611 -7.51 -3.24 18.90
C TYR A 611 -7.53 -3.04 20.42
N LEU A 612 -7.18 -4.05 21.21
CA LEU A 612 -7.30 -3.98 22.67
C LEU A 612 -6.37 -2.91 23.26
N ALA A 613 -5.11 -2.92 22.88
CA ALA A 613 -4.12 -1.91 23.33
C ALA A 613 -4.53 -0.50 22.92
N TYR A 614 -4.96 -0.32 21.67
CA TYR A 614 -5.47 0.97 21.19
C TYR A 614 -6.74 1.42 21.92
N THR A 615 -7.62 0.51 22.32
CA THR A 615 -8.82 0.86 23.07
C THR A 615 -8.44 1.46 24.43
N TYR A 616 -7.51 0.85 25.16
CA TYR A 616 -7.00 1.39 26.42
C TYR A 616 -6.24 2.71 26.21
N TYR A 617 -5.43 2.81 25.18
CA TYR A 617 -4.76 4.08 24.84
C TYR A 617 -5.77 5.24 24.62
N ARG A 618 -6.88 4.99 23.91
CA ARG A 618 -7.94 6.00 23.72
C ARG A 618 -8.65 6.36 25.01
N ILE A 619 -8.82 5.43 25.92
CA ILE A 619 -9.34 5.72 27.28
C ILE A 619 -8.34 6.64 28.00
N ALA A 620 -7.03 6.36 27.94
CA ALA A 620 -6.00 7.18 28.55
C ALA A 620 -5.96 8.61 27.99
N GLU A 621 -6.05 8.79 26.67
CA GLU A 621 -6.15 10.12 26.04
C GLU A 621 -7.33 10.94 26.59
N ILE A 622 -8.50 10.31 26.72
CA ILE A 622 -9.71 11.00 27.22
C ILE A 622 -9.57 11.29 28.71
N ALA A 623 -9.02 10.35 29.48
CA ALA A 623 -8.77 10.52 30.91
C ALA A 623 -7.80 11.67 31.20
N ALA A 624 -6.70 11.78 30.41
CA ALA A 624 -5.76 12.90 30.49
C ALA A 624 -6.46 14.25 30.26
N ARG A 625 -7.26 14.36 29.21
CA ARG A 625 -8.03 15.58 28.90
C ARG A 625 -9.05 15.96 29.99
N LYS A 626 -9.61 14.94 30.68
CA LYS A 626 -10.57 15.12 31.79
C LYS A 626 -9.88 15.30 33.15
N LYS A 627 -8.56 15.15 33.22
CA LYS A 627 -7.76 15.16 34.46
C LYS A 627 -8.22 14.09 35.46
N ASP A 628 -8.61 12.89 34.94
CA ASP A 628 -8.94 11.72 35.73
C ASP A 628 -7.70 10.83 35.88
N LYS A 629 -6.98 11.02 36.98
CA LYS A 629 -5.68 10.38 37.20
C LYS A 629 -5.77 8.87 37.37
N ASP A 630 -6.80 8.39 38.06
CA ASP A 630 -6.95 6.96 38.36
C ASP A 630 -7.29 6.20 37.08
N LEU A 631 -8.23 6.70 36.28
CA LEU A 631 -8.58 6.13 35.00
C LEU A 631 -7.40 6.20 34.02
N PHE A 632 -6.65 7.32 34.02
CA PHE A 632 -5.46 7.48 33.20
C PHE A 632 -4.41 6.41 33.49
N ASN A 633 -3.99 6.28 34.75
CA ASN A 633 -2.97 5.31 35.15
C ASN A 633 -3.41 3.86 34.87
N HIS A 634 -4.67 3.55 35.15
CA HIS A 634 -5.25 2.24 34.85
C HIS A 634 -5.18 1.93 33.34
N ALA A 635 -5.63 2.87 32.52
CA ALA A 635 -5.68 2.69 31.06
C ALA A 635 -4.28 2.61 30.43
N VAL A 636 -3.31 3.43 30.87
CA VAL A 636 -1.91 3.35 30.43
C VAL A 636 -1.31 1.99 30.74
N HIS A 637 -1.45 1.50 31.99
CA HIS A 637 -0.95 0.20 32.40
C HIS A 637 -1.50 -0.93 31.50
N HIS A 638 -2.81 -0.92 31.26
CA HIS A 638 -3.45 -1.97 30.45
C HIS A 638 -3.17 -1.83 28.96
N ALA A 639 -2.95 -0.63 28.42
CA ALA A 639 -2.53 -0.45 27.04
C ALA A 639 -1.17 -1.08 26.78
N ILE A 640 -0.19 -0.81 27.64
CA ILE A 640 1.17 -1.38 27.56
C ILE A 640 1.12 -2.90 27.70
N LYS A 641 0.41 -3.41 28.70
CA LYS A 641 0.28 -4.85 28.92
C LYS A 641 -0.42 -5.57 27.77
N ALA A 642 -1.44 -4.99 27.17
CA ALA A 642 -2.11 -5.58 25.99
C ALA A 642 -1.21 -5.59 24.77
N ASP A 643 -0.37 -4.56 24.58
CA ASP A 643 0.64 -4.48 23.51
C ASP A 643 1.71 -5.58 23.69
N GLU A 644 2.25 -5.74 24.90
CA GLU A 644 3.21 -6.81 25.23
C GLU A 644 2.64 -8.22 24.93
N LEU A 645 1.38 -8.48 25.28
CA LEU A 645 0.72 -9.76 25.04
C LEU A 645 0.44 -10.02 23.54
N ASN A 646 0.34 -8.97 22.74
CA ASN A 646 0.15 -9.06 21.28
C ASN A 646 1.48 -8.99 20.49
N GLY A 647 2.58 -9.37 21.13
CA GLY A 647 3.90 -9.37 20.49
C GLY A 647 4.68 -8.07 20.62
N GLY A 648 4.40 -7.31 21.67
CA GLY A 648 4.82 -5.96 21.99
C GLY A 648 6.18 -5.49 21.46
N ASN A 649 6.16 -4.29 20.91
CA ASN A 649 7.30 -3.59 20.34
C ASN A 649 7.53 -2.21 20.98
N ASP A 650 7.05 -2.03 22.21
CA ASP A 650 7.06 -0.79 23.00
C ASP A 650 6.31 0.41 22.34
N SER A 651 5.45 0.15 21.36
CA SER A 651 4.72 1.22 20.67
C SER A 651 3.73 1.92 21.61
N MET A 652 3.00 1.16 22.44
CA MET A 652 2.07 1.73 23.40
C MET A 652 2.79 2.50 24.52
N GLN A 653 3.96 2.04 24.98
CA GLN A 653 4.78 2.81 25.91
C GLN A 653 5.16 4.17 25.30
N ALA A 654 5.70 4.19 24.10
CA ALA A 654 6.11 5.43 23.42
C ALA A 654 4.92 6.37 23.15
N MET A 655 3.73 5.83 22.86
CA MET A 655 2.52 6.62 22.65
C MET A 655 1.99 7.21 23.96
N THR A 656 1.95 6.41 25.02
CA THR A 656 1.43 6.84 26.33
C THR A 656 2.34 7.84 27.03
N ASP A 657 3.67 7.73 26.87
CA ASP A 657 4.65 8.69 27.41
C ASP A 657 4.45 10.14 26.87
N ARG A 658 3.77 10.27 25.75
CA ARG A 658 3.43 11.58 25.17
C ARG A 658 2.14 12.18 25.72
N LEU A 659 1.32 11.39 26.40
CA LEU A 659 0.09 11.89 27.01
C LEU A 659 0.46 12.73 28.23
N SER A 660 0.28 14.04 28.14
CA SER A 660 0.41 14.93 29.32
C SER A 660 -0.83 14.81 30.22
N PHE A 661 -0.59 14.61 31.49
CA PHE A 661 -1.65 14.58 32.50
C PHE A 661 -1.82 15.93 33.18
#